data_8923eb8ec6e67ef4aea741e19946bef2
#
_entry.id   8923eb8ec6e67ef4aea741e19946bef2
#
_cell.length_a   1.000
_cell.length_b   1.000
_cell.length_c   1.000
_cell.angle_alpha   90.00
_cell.angle_beta   90.00
_cell.angle_gamma   90.00
#
_symmetry.space_group_name_H-M   'P 1'
#
loop_
_entity.id
_entity.type
_entity.pdbx_description
1 polymer ?
#
loop_
_entity_poly.entity_id
_entity_poly.type
_entity_poly.pdbx_seq_one_letter_code
_entity_poly.pdbx_strand_id
1 'polypeptide(L)'
;MDKKEVYSIDGMSCASCAAHVEESVKSLEGVSDVSVNLATEKLTLTRDSNVSSEDIINAVEKAGYRLSLITSIEEKTFIIEGMSCASCANSIEDAISSLDGVEEVTVNLTTEKMFVRFDKNVLSVGQIEQEVDKAGYKAKLDIDKSIDNQVDKKKKQIDNVWKRFFYSAFFTIPALYIAMADMFGLPIPSILTPMQSPRLYSTVQLILVLPVIYLGRQFFIVGTKSLFRRRPNMDTLVALGTGAAFLYSLYSTILAYLGDKHAAMNLYYESAAVILTLITLGKYFEAVSKGRTTDAISKLINLAPKTANIIKDGVESVVNVEEIVVGDVLLVRPGEKIPLDGVVIEGYSSVDESMLTGESLPVEKSVDSKVVGASLNKTGVFKMKVTRVGEDTTLSQIIKLVEDAQSSKAPIAKLADKISGVFVPIIITLALVAGGVWYFVGGETWIFSLTIIISVLVIACPCALGLATPTAIMVGTGKGAENGILIKSSEALQITKEVDTVVFDKTGTLTEGKLAVTNVLTYNNYTEEEILQMVASVEYLSEHPLGLAIVEEAKNRNLEILEVKDFNSLVGLGVVAVVNGKNILIGNKKLMLNNNVNIADNINSAEEYASEGKTPLYIAIDNVLSGIIAVADQVKDSSAKTIEQLHKLGIEVVMLTGDNAKTAQAIAKELSIDKVISEVLPEDKANEIKKLQESGRKVAMVGDGINDAPALVQADVGLAIGTGTDVAIDAADVVLIKSDLNTVVNVINLSRKTIKNIKENLFWAFFYNVIGIPFAMGIVYLFGGPLLNPMLAGAAMSFSSVSVVLNALRLKRIKLN
;
A
#
# COMPACT_ATOMS: atom_id res chain seq x y z
N MET A 1 0.50 24.91 27.65
CA MET A 1 -0.66 24.07 27.96
C MET A 1 -0.15 22.86 28.74
N ASP A 2 -0.71 22.65 29.90
CA ASP A 2 -0.29 21.54 30.76
C ASP A 2 -0.73 20.21 30.15
N LYS A 3 0.22 19.32 29.90
CA LYS A 3 -0.01 18.02 29.28
C LYS A 3 0.04 16.93 30.32
N LYS A 4 -1.06 16.19 30.49
CA LYS A 4 -1.11 15.03 31.38
C LYS A 4 -0.54 13.80 30.65
N GLU A 5 0.45 13.15 31.26
CA GLU A 5 1.14 12.00 30.71
C GLU A 5 1.16 10.84 31.67
N VAL A 6 1.19 9.61 31.12
CA VAL A 6 1.24 8.37 31.90
C VAL A 6 2.43 7.55 31.40
N TYR A 7 3.24 7.08 32.32
CA TYR A 7 4.43 6.28 32.06
C TYR A 7 4.34 4.93 32.78
N SER A 8 4.96 3.90 32.21
CA SER A 8 5.24 2.65 32.90
C SER A 8 6.59 2.73 33.60
N ILE A 9 6.67 2.22 34.81
CA ILE A 9 7.92 2.16 35.59
C ILE A 9 8.27 0.70 35.86
N ASP A 10 9.43 0.28 35.40
CA ASP A 10 9.94 -1.05 35.68
C ASP A 10 10.91 -1.04 36.86
N GLY A 11 10.86 -2.09 37.70
CA GLY A 11 11.81 -2.32 38.79
C GLY A 11 11.32 -1.85 40.16
N MET A 12 10.08 -1.38 40.32
CA MET A 12 9.52 -1.07 41.66
C MET A 12 9.05 -2.34 42.37
N SER A 13 9.43 -2.50 43.64
CA SER A 13 9.04 -3.66 44.44
C SER A 13 8.37 -3.30 45.79
N CYS A 14 8.32 -2.00 46.13
CA CYS A 14 7.82 -1.56 47.44
C CYS A 14 7.29 -0.12 47.42
N ALA A 15 6.46 0.22 48.41
CA ALA A 15 5.88 1.58 48.54
C ALA A 15 6.95 2.68 48.71
N SER A 16 8.10 2.36 49.30
CA SER A 16 9.24 3.30 49.40
C SER A 16 9.85 3.59 48.02
N CYS A 17 9.84 2.61 47.12
CA CYS A 17 10.28 2.78 45.72
C CYS A 17 9.38 3.79 45.00
N ALA A 18 8.05 3.64 45.11
CA ALA A 18 7.08 4.54 44.54
C ALA A 18 7.23 5.99 45.04
N ALA A 19 7.40 6.15 46.36
CA ALA A 19 7.64 7.45 46.97
C ALA A 19 8.93 8.13 46.49
N HIS A 20 10.00 7.35 46.28
CA HIS A 20 11.29 7.85 45.77
C HIS A 20 11.17 8.33 44.33
N VAL A 21 10.45 7.62 43.48
CA VAL A 21 10.16 8.05 42.09
C VAL A 21 9.30 9.31 42.09
N GLU A 22 8.25 9.39 42.90
CA GLU A 22 7.42 10.59 43.03
C GLU A 22 8.22 11.82 43.43
N GLU A 23 9.10 11.68 44.43
CA GLU A 23 9.96 12.78 44.93
C GLU A 23 10.95 13.23 43.85
N SER A 24 11.56 12.29 43.11
CA SER A 24 12.51 12.59 42.05
C SER A 24 11.85 13.37 40.89
N VAL A 25 10.60 13.00 40.52
CA VAL A 25 9.88 13.68 39.46
C VAL A 25 9.29 14.99 39.91
N LYS A 26 8.80 15.10 41.15
CA LYS A 26 8.33 16.37 41.76
C LYS A 26 9.44 17.43 41.93
N SER A 27 10.70 17.02 41.92
CA SER A 27 11.83 17.95 41.99
C SER A 27 12.09 18.72 40.70
N LEU A 28 11.45 18.34 39.58
CA LEU A 28 11.56 19.02 38.28
C LEU A 28 10.63 20.24 38.26
N GLU A 29 11.20 21.43 37.97
CA GLU A 29 10.42 22.66 37.80
C GLU A 29 9.51 22.53 36.57
N GLY A 30 8.19 22.74 36.73
CA GLY A 30 7.22 22.64 35.64
C GLY A 30 6.50 21.31 35.57
N VAL A 31 6.63 20.42 36.58
CA VAL A 31 5.85 19.18 36.72
C VAL A 31 4.90 19.29 37.91
N SER A 32 3.66 18.90 37.72
CA SER A 32 2.59 18.92 38.75
C SER A 32 1.79 17.62 38.74
N ASP A 33 0.95 17.42 39.77
CA ASP A 33 0.05 16.25 39.92
C ASP A 33 0.74 14.89 39.77
N VAL A 34 1.97 14.76 40.28
CA VAL A 34 2.76 13.52 40.21
C VAL A 34 2.18 12.47 41.14
N SER A 35 1.82 11.33 40.60
CA SER A 35 1.29 10.18 41.35
C SER A 35 1.85 8.87 40.77
N VAL A 36 2.38 8.00 41.64
CA VAL A 36 2.88 6.68 41.28
C VAL A 36 1.99 5.60 41.89
N ASN A 37 1.49 4.72 41.07
CA ASN A 37 0.69 3.57 41.49
C ASN A 37 1.55 2.29 41.42
N LEU A 38 1.93 1.76 42.55
CA LEU A 38 2.74 0.55 42.67
C LEU A 38 2.06 -0.71 42.12
N ALA A 39 0.74 -0.82 42.29
CA ALA A 39 0.01 -2.03 41.83
C ALA A 39 -0.14 -2.12 40.31
N THR A 40 -0.14 -0.97 39.64
CA THR A 40 -0.24 -0.89 38.17
C THR A 40 1.08 -0.51 37.51
N GLU A 41 2.12 -0.27 38.31
CA GLU A 41 3.47 0.18 37.86
C GLU A 41 3.42 1.43 36.97
N LYS A 42 2.52 2.38 37.27
CA LYS A 42 2.30 3.60 36.47
C LYS A 42 2.62 4.87 37.23
N LEU A 43 3.33 5.77 36.57
CA LEU A 43 3.50 7.17 36.94
C LEU A 43 2.52 8.02 36.13
N THR A 44 1.74 8.85 36.80
CA THR A 44 0.89 9.87 36.18
C THR A 44 1.37 11.23 36.63
N LEU A 45 1.54 12.16 35.69
CA LEU A 45 1.95 13.54 35.98
C LEU A 45 1.35 14.52 34.98
N THR A 46 1.36 15.79 35.37
CA THR A 46 1.04 16.92 34.50
C THR A 46 2.31 17.75 34.31
N ARG A 47 2.75 18.01 33.05
CA ARG A 47 3.93 18.80 32.77
C ARG A 47 3.64 20.04 31.93
N ASP A 48 4.42 21.09 32.14
CA ASP A 48 4.43 22.27 31.27
C ASP A 48 5.24 22.00 30.01
N SER A 49 5.00 22.78 28.96
CA SER A 49 5.67 22.66 27.65
C SER A 49 7.20 22.83 27.71
N ASN A 50 7.73 23.37 28.80
CA ASN A 50 9.17 23.60 29.00
C ASN A 50 9.94 22.38 29.52
N VAL A 51 9.25 21.33 29.99
CA VAL A 51 9.85 20.07 30.45
C VAL A 51 9.75 19.03 29.39
N SER A 52 10.85 18.45 28.94
CA SER A 52 10.85 17.36 27.95
C SER A 52 10.51 16.01 28.59
N SER A 53 9.99 15.06 27.82
CA SER A 53 9.81 13.68 28.30
C SER A 53 11.16 13.02 28.66
N GLU A 54 12.24 13.42 28.02
CA GLU A 54 13.60 12.97 28.34
C GLU A 54 14.06 13.42 29.72
N ASP A 55 13.71 14.64 30.16
CA ASP A 55 14.05 15.11 31.52
C ASP A 55 13.37 14.28 32.59
N ILE A 56 12.11 13.85 32.34
CA ILE A 56 11.36 13.01 33.25
C ILE A 56 11.96 11.59 33.28
N ILE A 57 12.28 11.02 32.11
CA ILE A 57 12.93 9.69 32.00
C ILE A 57 14.26 9.72 32.76
N ASN A 58 15.10 10.72 32.50
CA ASN A 58 16.39 10.88 33.15
C ASN A 58 16.30 11.06 34.70
N ALA A 59 15.26 11.72 35.21
CA ALA A 59 15.03 11.88 36.63
C ALA A 59 14.70 10.51 37.29
N VAL A 60 13.89 9.70 36.65
CA VAL A 60 13.52 8.37 37.14
C VAL A 60 14.68 7.36 37.00
N GLU A 61 15.48 7.45 35.93
CA GLU A 61 16.68 6.62 35.75
C GLU A 61 17.76 6.93 36.81
N LYS A 62 17.93 8.20 37.13
CA LYS A 62 18.82 8.61 38.27
C LYS A 62 18.33 8.08 39.60
N ALA A 63 17.03 7.87 39.77
CA ALA A 63 16.47 7.22 40.95
C ALA A 63 16.63 5.67 40.91
N GLY A 64 17.19 5.12 39.83
CA GLY A 64 17.49 3.69 39.70
C GLY A 64 16.36 2.84 39.11
N TYR A 65 15.37 3.46 38.45
CA TYR A 65 14.24 2.78 37.82
C TYR A 65 14.19 3.08 36.33
N ARG A 66 13.53 2.20 35.52
CA ARG A 66 13.31 2.46 34.11
C ARG A 66 11.92 3.04 33.88
N LEU A 67 11.87 4.08 33.09
CA LEU A 67 10.61 4.74 32.70
C LEU A 67 10.39 4.61 31.20
N SER A 68 9.18 4.17 30.81
CA SER A 68 8.73 4.17 29.43
C SER A 68 7.40 4.92 29.30
N LEU A 69 7.28 5.80 28.31
CA LEU A 69 6.03 6.49 28.04
C LEU A 69 4.99 5.47 27.56
N ILE A 70 3.85 5.38 28.25
CA ILE A 70 2.71 4.61 27.74
C ILE A 70 2.07 5.47 26.67
N THR A 71 2.42 5.25 25.43
CA THR A 71 1.70 5.83 24.30
C THR A 71 0.30 5.24 24.28
N SER A 72 -0.68 6.06 24.61
CA SER A 72 -2.11 5.71 24.57
C SER A 72 -2.71 5.89 23.16
N ILE A 73 -1.83 5.92 22.15
CA ILE A 73 -2.22 6.09 20.77
C ILE A 73 -2.95 4.85 20.28
N GLU A 74 -4.16 5.03 19.83
CA GLU A 74 -5.00 4.00 19.25
C GLU A 74 -5.30 4.31 17.79
N GLU A 75 -5.23 3.30 16.95
CA GLU A 75 -5.58 3.39 15.54
C GLU A 75 -6.94 2.77 15.32
N LYS A 76 -7.86 3.52 14.70
CA LYS A 76 -9.20 3.03 14.36
C LYS A 76 -9.59 3.40 12.96
N THR A 77 -10.27 2.47 12.31
CA THR A 77 -10.88 2.68 11.00
C THR A 77 -12.39 2.83 11.14
N PHE A 78 -12.94 3.86 10.49
CA PHE A 78 -14.36 4.14 10.44
C PHE A 78 -14.88 4.03 9.01
N ILE A 79 -16.08 3.49 8.84
CA ILE A 79 -16.84 3.56 7.59
C ILE A 79 -17.58 4.88 7.56
N ILE A 80 -17.41 5.66 6.49
CA ILE A 80 -18.04 6.97 6.36
C ILE A 80 -19.14 6.90 5.30
N GLU A 81 -20.36 7.19 5.71
CA GLU A 81 -21.52 7.26 4.83
C GLU A 81 -21.80 8.70 4.38
N GLY A 82 -22.14 8.89 3.10
CA GLY A 82 -22.62 10.18 2.55
C GLY A 82 -21.56 11.01 1.82
N MET A 83 -20.32 10.53 1.69
CA MET A 83 -19.31 11.18 0.88
C MET A 83 -19.63 11.03 -0.62
N SER A 84 -19.47 12.11 -1.39
CA SER A 84 -19.71 12.08 -2.83
C SER A 84 -18.55 12.60 -3.67
N CYS A 85 -17.58 13.28 -3.03
CA CYS A 85 -16.45 13.91 -3.74
C CYS A 85 -15.24 14.12 -2.82
N ALA A 86 -14.08 14.43 -3.40
CA ALA A 86 -12.84 14.70 -2.68
C ALA A 86 -12.98 15.85 -1.66
N SER A 87 -13.74 16.89 -1.99
CA SER A 87 -14.01 17.99 -1.06
C SER A 87 -14.77 17.53 0.21
N CYS A 88 -15.60 16.48 0.11
CA CYS A 88 -16.26 15.88 1.25
C CYS A 88 -15.25 15.21 2.18
N ALA A 89 -14.31 14.44 1.61
CA ALA A 89 -13.24 13.78 2.37
C ALA A 89 -12.36 14.80 3.10
N ASN A 90 -11.94 15.88 2.42
CA ASN A 90 -11.16 16.95 3.02
C ASN A 90 -11.91 17.65 4.16
N SER A 91 -13.22 17.87 3.99
CA SER A 91 -14.05 18.49 5.06
C SER A 91 -14.08 17.66 6.33
N ILE A 92 -14.05 16.32 6.21
CA ILE A 92 -14.00 15.41 7.35
C ILE A 92 -12.58 15.41 7.93
N GLU A 93 -11.53 15.32 7.09
CA GLU A 93 -10.14 15.39 7.55
C GLU A 93 -9.86 16.68 8.33
N ASP A 94 -10.28 17.84 7.82
CA ASP A 94 -10.14 19.13 8.51
C ASP A 94 -10.88 19.17 9.85
N ALA A 95 -12.08 18.59 9.90
CA ALA A 95 -12.88 18.57 11.13
C ALA A 95 -12.22 17.69 12.20
N ILE A 96 -11.75 16.52 11.84
CA ILE A 96 -11.16 15.56 12.78
C ILE A 96 -9.73 15.98 13.16
N SER A 97 -8.90 16.48 12.22
CA SER A 97 -7.56 16.97 12.51
C SER A 97 -7.53 18.18 13.46
N SER A 98 -8.67 18.90 13.56
CA SER A 98 -8.79 20.04 14.50
C SER A 98 -9.07 19.61 15.95
N LEU A 99 -9.31 18.32 16.21
CA LEU A 99 -9.57 17.81 17.55
C LEU A 99 -8.25 17.60 18.31
N ASP A 100 -8.24 18.01 19.59
CA ASP A 100 -7.11 17.73 20.48
C ASP A 100 -6.97 16.21 20.68
N GLY A 101 -5.75 15.69 20.51
CA GLY A 101 -5.43 14.27 20.65
C GLY A 101 -5.46 13.47 19.34
N VAL A 102 -5.73 14.08 18.20
CA VAL A 102 -5.57 13.45 16.89
C VAL A 102 -4.14 13.68 16.38
N GLU A 103 -3.41 12.60 16.10
CA GLU A 103 -2.09 12.67 15.48
C GLU A 103 -2.18 12.65 13.96
N GLU A 104 -3.00 11.75 13.45
CA GLU A 104 -3.17 11.58 12.02
C GLU A 104 -4.62 11.20 11.69
N VAL A 105 -5.13 11.77 10.60
CA VAL A 105 -6.40 11.37 10.01
C VAL A 105 -6.28 11.33 8.51
N THR A 106 -6.80 10.26 7.91
CA THR A 106 -6.85 10.09 6.46
C THR A 106 -8.23 9.57 6.06
N VAL A 107 -8.89 10.27 5.13
CA VAL A 107 -10.20 9.87 4.60
C VAL A 107 -10.06 9.45 3.15
N ASN A 108 -10.42 8.22 2.85
CA ASN A 108 -10.38 7.69 1.49
C ASN A 108 -11.81 7.63 0.91
N LEU A 109 -12.06 8.48 -0.09
CA LEU A 109 -13.36 8.53 -0.78
C LEU A 109 -13.71 7.22 -1.50
N THR A 110 -12.72 6.47 -1.96
CA THR A 110 -12.95 5.27 -2.79
C THR A 110 -13.30 4.06 -1.96
N THR A 111 -12.64 3.91 -0.81
CA THR A 111 -12.96 2.85 0.16
C THR A 111 -14.08 3.24 1.09
N GLU A 112 -14.48 4.52 1.13
CA GLU A 112 -15.43 5.11 2.08
C GLU A 112 -14.99 4.92 3.54
N LYS A 113 -13.68 4.80 3.77
CA LYS A 113 -13.08 4.61 5.10
C LYS A 113 -12.33 5.86 5.54
N MET A 114 -12.36 6.11 6.86
CA MET A 114 -11.54 7.09 7.56
C MET A 114 -10.65 6.35 8.54
N PHE A 115 -9.35 6.54 8.42
CA PHE A 115 -8.36 6.08 9.36
C PHE A 115 -8.01 7.23 10.31
N VAL A 116 -8.00 6.97 11.62
CA VAL A 116 -7.67 7.96 12.65
C VAL A 116 -6.72 7.35 13.65
N ARG A 117 -5.61 8.04 13.87
CA ARG A 117 -4.64 7.76 14.91
C ARG A 117 -4.74 8.83 15.99
N PHE A 118 -5.12 8.43 17.19
CA PHE A 118 -5.47 9.37 18.25
C PHE A 118 -5.13 8.85 19.65
N ASP A 119 -4.96 9.78 20.59
CA ASP A 119 -4.77 9.47 22.01
C ASP A 119 -6.11 9.15 22.67
N LYS A 120 -6.31 7.87 23.05
CA LYS A 120 -7.56 7.41 23.70
C LYS A 120 -7.84 8.03 25.08
N ASN A 121 -6.83 8.61 25.72
CA ASN A 121 -7.01 9.32 26.98
C ASN A 121 -7.58 10.73 26.77
N VAL A 122 -7.39 11.31 25.58
CA VAL A 122 -7.85 12.66 25.23
C VAL A 122 -9.16 12.61 24.44
N LEU A 123 -9.28 11.63 23.52
CA LEU A 123 -10.37 11.56 22.57
C LEU A 123 -11.00 10.16 22.56
N SER A 124 -12.32 10.09 22.57
CA SER A 124 -13.08 8.84 22.48
C SER A 124 -13.64 8.62 21.07
N VAL A 125 -13.89 7.35 20.70
CA VAL A 125 -14.54 6.94 19.44
C VAL A 125 -15.85 7.71 19.22
N GLY A 126 -16.68 7.85 20.27
CA GLY A 126 -17.96 8.56 20.18
C GLY A 126 -17.82 10.06 19.87
N GLN A 127 -16.75 10.72 20.34
CA GLN A 127 -16.47 12.12 20.00
C GLN A 127 -16.06 12.27 18.54
N ILE A 128 -15.27 11.32 18.01
CA ILE A 128 -14.90 11.28 16.58
C ILE A 128 -16.16 11.12 15.73
N GLU A 129 -17.06 10.18 16.08
CA GLU A 129 -18.32 9.97 15.36
C GLU A 129 -19.22 11.23 15.40
N GLN A 130 -19.31 11.91 16.55
CA GLN A 130 -20.07 13.16 16.67
C GLN A 130 -19.50 14.29 15.83
N GLU A 131 -18.17 14.42 15.74
CA GLU A 131 -17.57 15.48 14.94
C GLU A 131 -17.77 15.23 13.43
N VAL A 132 -17.70 13.98 12.99
CA VAL A 132 -18.08 13.61 11.62
C VAL A 132 -19.55 13.92 11.32
N ASP A 133 -20.46 13.70 12.29
CA ASP A 133 -21.88 14.04 12.13
C ASP A 133 -22.10 15.57 12.07
N LYS A 134 -21.39 16.36 12.87
CA LYS A 134 -21.37 17.82 12.76
C LYS A 134 -20.83 18.29 11.40
N ALA A 135 -19.83 17.59 10.82
CA ALA A 135 -19.36 17.83 9.45
C ALA A 135 -20.43 17.48 8.39
N GLY A 136 -21.46 16.72 8.75
CA GLY A 136 -22.62 16.40 7.88
C GLY A 136 -22.59 15.02 7.27
N TYR A 137 -21.74 14.17 7.79
CA TYR A 137 -21.54 12.79 7.34
C TYR A 137 -21.79 11.84 8.53
N LYS A 138 -21.84 10.53 8.29
CA LYS A 138 -21.99 9.56 9.36
C LYS A 138 -20.77 8.67 9.40
N ALA A 139 -20.14 8.58 10.57
CA ALA A 139 -19.08 7.63 10.84
C ALA A 139 -19.63 6.45 11.65
N LYS A 140 -19.12 5.26 11.38
CA LYS A 140 -19.32 4.05 12.17
C LYS A 140 -18.01 3.31 12.27
N LEU A 141 -17.66 2.87 13.48
CA LEU A 141 -16.49 2.05 13.67
C LEU A 141 -16.57 0.79 12.80
N ASP A 142 -15.51 0.47 12.08
CA ASP A 142 -15.43 -0.72 11.22
C ASP A 142 -15.13 -1.97 12.08
N ILE A 143 -16.17 -2.46 12.78
CA ILE A 143 -16.09 -3.63 13.67
C ILE A 143 -16.36 -4.92 12.88
N ASP A 144 -17.08 -4.82 11.76
CA ASP A 144 -17.60 -5.97 11.02
C ASP A 144 -16.61 -6.38 9.92
N LYS A 145 -15.65 -7.24 10.29
CA LYS A 145 -14.60 -7.75 9.41
C LYS A 145 -15.09 -8.83 8.43
N SER A 146 -16.38 -9.16 8.40
CA SER A 146 -16.93 -10.10 7.43
C SER A 146 -17.00 -9.46 6.03
N ILE A 147 -16.06 -9.85 5.21
CA ILE A 147 -15.83 -9.31 3.86
C ILE A 147 -16.97 -9.67 2.90
N ASP A 148 -17.64 -10.78 3.10
CA ASP A 148 -18.85 -11.17 2.35
C ASP A 148 -19.94 -10.09 2.47
N ASN A 149 -20.11 -9.50 3.65
CA ASN A 149 -21.06 -8.39 3.88
C ASN A 149 -20.68 -7.11 3.14
N GLN A 150 -19.39 -6.81 2.99
CA GLN A 150 -18.93 -5.61 2.27
C GLN A 150 -19.11 -5.75 0.76
N VAL A 151 -18.83 -6.91 0.20
CA VAL A 151 -19.04 -7.20 -1.24
C VAL A 151 -20.52 -7.13 -1.61
N ASP A 152 -21.40 -7.67 -0.77
CA ASP A 152 -22.84 -7.63 -1.00
C ASP A 152 -23.43 -6.22 -0.83
N LYS A 153 -22.94 -5.42 0.12
CA LYS A 153 -23.29 -4.00 0.24
C LYS A 153 -22.91 -3.20 -1.01
N LYS A 154 -21.70 -3.41 -1.55
CA LYS A 154 -21.25 -2.73 -2.78
C LYS A 154 -22.08 -3.13 -3.99
N LYS A 155 -22.40 -4.41 -4.16
CA LYS A 155 -23.30 -4.87 -5.24
C LYS A 155 -24.67 -4.21 -5.15
N LYS A 156 -25.26 -4.14 -3.95
CA LYS A 156 -26.53 -3.44 -3.70
C LYS A 156 -26.45 -1.93 -3.99
N GLN A 157 -25.32 -1.28 -3.67
CA GLN A 157 -25.12 0.14 -4.02
C GLN A 157 -25.09 0.35 -5.53
N ILE A 158 -24.33 -0.47 -6.28
CA ILE A 158 -24.27 -0.40 -7.74
C ILE A 158 -25.66 -0.60 -8.35
N ASP A 159 -26.42 -1.60 -7.91
CA ASP A 159 -27.77 -1.88 -8.37
C ASP A 159 -28.74 -0.72 -8.07
N ASN A 160 -28.65 -0.11 -6.89
CA ASN A 160 -29.45 1.04 -6.54
C ASN A 160 -29.18 2.27 -7.43
N VAL A 161 -27.91 2.54 -7.74
CA VAL A 161 -27.52 3.66 -8.62
C VAL A 161 -28.00 3.37 -10.04
N TRP A 162 -27.88 2.11 -10.51
CA TRP A 162 -28.39 1.68 -11.81
C TRP A 162 -29.89 1.86 -11.91
N LYS A 163 -30.67 1.43 -10.91
CA LYS A 163 -32.12 1.62 -10.86
C LYS A 163 -32.49 3.10 -10.92
N ARG A 164 -31.80 3.96 -10.14
CA ARG A 164 -32.00 5.41 -10.18
C ARG A 164 -31.76 5.98 -11.58
N PHE A 165 -30.66 5.61 -12.23
CA PHE A 165 -30.37 5.99 -13.60
C PHE A 165 -31.45 5.52 -14.58
N PHE A 166 -31.83 4.26 -14.54
CA PHE A 166 -32.82 3.68 -15.43
C PHE A 166 -34.16 4.39 -15.33
N TYR A 167 -34.67 4.59 -14.10
CA TYR A 167 -35.93 5.32 -13.90
C TYR A 167 -35.78 6.80 -14.27
N SER A 168 -34.66 7.47 -14.00
CA SER A 168 -34.43 8.84 -14.46
C SER A 168 -34.45 8.93 -15.97
N ALA A 169 -33.76 8.03 -16.68
CA ALA A 169 -33.73 7.98 -18.14
C ALA A 169 -35.12 7.71 -18.74
N PHE A 170 -35.94 6.84 -18.12
CA PHE A 170 -37.28 6.55 -18.54
C PHE A 170 -38.20 7.81 -18.60
N PHE A 171 -38.05 8.74 -17.65
CA PHE A 171 -38.79 10.02 -17.67
C PHE A 171 -38.09 11.11 -18.46
N THR A 172 -36.77 11.10 -18.50
CA THR A 172 -35.97 12.13 -19.21
C THR A 172 -36.08 11.98 -20.73
N ILE A 173 -36.07 10.76 -21.27
CA ILE A 173 -36.16 10.56 -22.74
C ILE A 173 -37.46 11.13 -23.32
N PRO A 174 -38.66 10.86 -22.77
CA PRO A 174 -39.88 11.52 -23.26
C PRO A 174 -39.86 13.03 -23.08
N ALA A 175 -39.35 13.55 -21.97
CA ALA A 175 -39.25 15.00 -21.75
C ALA A 175 -38.37 15.67 -22.81
N LEU A 176 -37.20 15.08 -23.08
CA LEU A 176 -36.28 15.54 -24.12
C LEU A 176 -36.91 15.44 -25.51
N TYR A 177 -37.58 14.32 -25.82
CA TYR A 177 -38.24 14.17 -27.12
C TYR A 177 -39.28 15.28 -27.35
N ILE A 178 -40.15 15.54 -26.38
CA ILE A 178 -41.17 16.59 -26.48
C ILE A 178 -40.54 17.99 -26.63
N ALA A 179 -39.45 18.28 -25.90
CA ALA A 179 -38.77 19.57 -25.96
C ALA A 179 -38.03 19.81 -27.29
N MET A 180 -37.45 18.75 -27.90
CA MET A 180 -36.61 18.87 -29.08
C MET A 180 -37.32 18.53 -30.40
N ALA A 181 -38.52 17.94 -30.33
CA ALA A 181 -39.21 17.43 -31.51
C ALA A 181 -39.48 18.51 -32.57
N ASP A 182 -39.91 19.70 -32.12
CA ASP A 182 -40.20 20.83 -33.00
C ASP A 182 -38.89 21.33 -33.69
N MET A 183 -37.79 21.37 -32.96
CA MET A 183 -36.50 21.83 -33.51
C MET A 183 -35.91 20.86 -34.55
N PHE A 184 -36.14 19.56 -34.43
CA PHE A 184 -35.63 18.52 -35.32
C PHE A 184 -36.66 18.06 -36.35
N GLY A 185 -37.87 18.66 -36.39
CA GLY A 185 -38.98 18.27 -37.30
C GLY A 185 -39.48 16.85 -37.03
N LEU A 186 -39.36 16.34 -35.80
CA LEU A 186 -39.86 15.03 -35.43
C LEU A 186 -41.37 15.04 -35.21
N PRO A 187 -42.11 13.95 -35.46
CA PRO A 187 -43.56 13.91 -35.32
C PRO A 187 -43.97 14.06 -33.85
N ILE A 188 -44.66 15.14 -33.55
CA ILE A 188 -45.26 15.40 -32.23
C ILE A 188 -46.73 15.80 -32.42
N PRO A 189 -47.66 15.32 -31.52
CA PRO A 189 -49.05 15.81 -31.57
C PRO A 189 -49.07 17.33 -31.37
N SER A 190 -49.83 18.02 -32.24
CA SER A 190 -49.92 19.48 -32.21
C SER A 190 -50.35 20.04 -30.86
N ILE A 191 -51.12 19.28 -30.09
CA ILE A 191 -51.53 19.61 -28.73
C ILE A 191 -50.37 19.67 -27.70
N LEU A 192 -49.19 19.08 -28.04
CA LEU A 192 -47.99 19.07 -27.17
C LEU A 192 -46.93 20.06 -27.70
N THR A 193 -47.28 21.01 -28.56
CA THR A 193 -46.36 22.07 -28.98
C THR A 193 -46.51 23.31 -28.10
N PRO A 194 -45.42 24.04 -27.80
CA PRO A 194 -45.45 25.21 -26.92
C PRO A 194 -46.31 26.35 -27.48
N MET A 195 -46.41 26.47 -28.82
CA MET A 195 -47.17 27.52 -29.49
C MET A 195 -48.68 27.29 -29.44
N GLN A 196 -49.16 26.04 -29.57
CA GLN A 196 -50.58 25.75 -29.61
C GLN A 196 -51.19 25.52 -28.25
N SER A 197 -50.47 24.86 -27.35
CA SER A 197 -51.00 24.56 -26.00
C SER A 197 -49.94 24.80 -24.91
N PRO A 198 -49.55 26.06 -24.65
CA PRO A 198 -48.48 26.41 -23.73
C PRO A 198 -48.70 25.86 -22.31
N ARG A 199 -49.92 25.86 -21.81
CA ARG A 199 -50.28 25.31 -20.47
C ARG A 199 -50.09 23.81 -20.40
N LEU A 200 -50.60 23.08 -21.40
CA LEU A 200 -50.46 21.60 -21.42
C LEU A 200 -49.00 21.18 -21.59
N TYR A 201 -48.30 21.82 -22.53
CA TYR A 201 -46.87 21.57 -22.81
C TYR A 201 -46.03 21.72 -21.53
N SER A 202 -46.17 22.88 -20.85
CA SER A 202 -45.38 23.13 -19.62
C SER A 202 -45.78 22.18 -18.46
N THR A 203 -47.05 21.81 -18.36
CA THR A 203 -47.51 20.86 -17.35
C THR A 203 -46.97 19.45 -17.59
N VAL A 204 -46.97 18.96 -18.84
CA VAL A 204 -46.41 17.66 -19.21
C VAL A 204 -44.90 17.60 -18.91
N GLN A 205 -44.19 18.67 -19.28
CA GLN A 205 -42.77 18.77 -18.98
C GLN A 205 -42.51 18.75 -17.45
N LEU A 206 -43.29 19.47 -16.66
CA LEU A 206 -43.21 19.49 -15.22
C LEU A 206 -43.46 18.09 -14.62
N ILE A 207 -44.54 17.39 -15.06
CA ILE A 207 -44.86 16.04 -14.62
C ILE A 207 -43.73 15.04 -14.91
N LEU A 208 -43.10 15.15 -16.07
CA LEU A 208 -41.99 14.27 -16.45
C LEU A 208 -40.70 14.56 -15.67
N VAL A 209 -40.45 15.82 -15.27
CA VAL A 209 -39.21 16.16 -14.55
C VAL A 209 -39.29 15.89 -13.06
N LEU A 210 -40.46 15.98 -12.44
CA LEU A 210 -40.63 15.76 -10.98
C LEU A 210 -40.10 14.42 -10.49
N PRO A 211 -40.36 13.25 -11.14
CA PRO A 211 -39.72 11.99 -10.74
C PRO A 211 -38.20 12.01 -10.82
N VAL A 212 -37.63 12.69 -11.83
CA VAL A 212 -36.17 12.80 -12.00
C VAL A 212 -35.55 13.62 -10.87
N ILE A 213 -36.16 14.73 -10.47
CA ILE A 213 -35.73 15.53 -9.31
C ILE A 213 -35.82 14.72 -8.02
N TYR A 214 -36.92 13.96 -7.85
CA TYR A 214 -37.05 13.09 -6.66
C TYR A 214 -35.97 11.99 -6.59
N LEU A 215 -35.66 11.35 -7.70
CA LEU A 215 -34.58 10.38 -7.81
C LEU A 215 -33.21 11.01 -7.57
N GLY A 216 -33.02 12.26 -8.02
CA GLY A 216 -31.84 13.09 -7.83
C GLY A 216 -31.78 13.88 -6.52
N ARG A 217 -32.78 13.76 -5.63
CA ARG A 217 -32.88 14.59 -4.41
C ARG A 217 -31.63 14.66 -3.56
N GLN A 218 -30.80 13.64 -3.62
CA GLN A 218 -29.55 13.56 -2.84
C GLN A 218 -28.56 14.68 -3.23
N PHE A 219 -28.49 15.03 -4.52
CA PHE A 219 -27.69 16.16 -4.99
C PHE A 219 -28.15 17.49 -4.36
N PHE A 220 -29.44 17.71 -4.27
CA PHE A 220 -29.97 18.92 -3.66
C PHE A 220 -29.75 18.95 -2.14
N ILE A 221 -30.00 17.84 -1.43
CA ILE A 221 -29.85 17.78 0.03
C ILE A 221 -28.37 17.97 0.42
N VAL A 222 -27.45 17.25 -0.21
CA VAL A 222 -26.02 17.35 0.11
C VAL A 222 -25.46 18.70 -0.36
N GLY A 223 -25.78 19.11 -1.58
CA GLY A 223 -25.27 20.34 -2.17
C GLY A 223 -25.71 21.60 -1.40
N THR A 224 -26.96 21.71 -1.00
CA THR A 224 -27.45 22.86 -0.21
C THR A 224 -26.89 22.87 1.20
N LYS A 225 -26.80 21.72 1.89
CA LYS A 225 -26.16 21.64 3.21
C LYS A 225 -24.69 22.09 3.16
N SER A 226 -23.92 21.65 2.14
CA SER A 226 -22.51 22.03 1.97
C SER A 226 -22.36 23.53 1.68
N LEU A 227 -23.27 24.10 0.90
CA LEU A 227 -23.30 25.54 0.62
C LEU A 227 -23.53 26.37 1.89
N PHE A 228 -24.56 26.05 2.69
CA PHE A 228 -24.83 26.74 3.94
C PHE A 228 -23.70 26.60 4.98
N ARG A 229 -22.93 25.50 4.93
CA ARG A 229 -21.74 25.29 5.77
C ARG A 229 -20.49 26.01 5.27
N ARG A 230 -20.62 26.83 4.19
CA ARG A 230 -19.50 27.53 3.55
C ARG A 230 -18.38 26.61 3.01
N ARG A 231 -18.72 25.33 2.74
CA ARG A 231 -17.84 24.35 2.11
C ARG A 231 -18.51 23.75 0.87
N PRO A 232 -18.76 24.58 -0.18
CA PRO A 232 -19.44 24.12 -1.37
C PRO A 232 -18.65 23.00 -2.07
N ASN A 233 -19.37 22.01 -2.55
CA ASN A 233 -18.83 20.82 -3.20
C ASN A 233 -19.43 20.61 -4.60
N MET A 234 -19.10 19.50 -5.25
CA MET A 234 -19.62 19.14 -6.56
C MET A 234 -21.16 19.10 -6.58
N ASP A 235 -21.78 18.51 -5.57
CA ASP A 235 -23.24 18.43 -5.49
C ASP A 235 -23.87 19.81 -5.37
N THR A 236 -23.15 20.79 -4.81
CA THR A 236 -23.56 22.21 -4.77
C THR A 236 -23.69 22.80 -6.18
N LEU A 237 -22.71 22.54 -7.07
CA LEU A 237 -22.77 23.03 -8.46
C LEU A 237 -23.96 22.44 -9.22
N VAL A 238 -24.18 21.12 -9.04
CA VAL A 238 -25.32 20.42 -9.65
C VAL A 238 -26.63 20.95 -9.11
N ALA A 239 -26.74 21.09 -7.78
CA ALA A 239 -27.96 21.62 -7.14
C ALA A 239 -28.29 23.05 -7.58
N LEU A 240 -27.29 23.93 -7.66
CA LEU A 240 -27.45 25.30 -8.11
C LEU A 240 -27.85 25.36 -9.59
N GLY A 241 -27.16 24.66 -10.47
CA GLY A 241 -27.42 24.67 -11.91
C GLY A 241 -28.79 24.08 -12.25
N THR A 242 -29.07 22.85 -11.78
CA THR A 242 -30.36 22.18 -12.06
C THR A 242 -31.53 22.82 -11.29
N GLY A 243 -31.27 23.31 -10.08
CA GLY A 243 -32.24 24.04 -9.29
C GLY A 243 -32.68 25.35 -9.93
N ALA A 244 -31.73 26.14 -10.45
CA ALA A 244 -32.00 27.36 -11.20
C ALA A 244 -32.82 27.08 -12.48
N ALA A 245 -32.45 26.05 -13.24
CA ALA A 245 -33.20 25.62 -14.41
C ALA A 245 -34.64 25.21 -14.08
N PHE A 246 -34.82 24.43 -13.00
CA PHE A 246 -36.14 24.00 -12.53
C PHE A 246 -37.01 25.18 -12.04
N LEU A 247 -36.48 26.03 -11.16
CA LEU A 247 -37.20 27.16 -10.58
C LEU A 247 -37.59 28.17 -11.67
N TYR A 248 -36.69 28.43 -12.61
CA TYR A 248 -37.03 29.29 -13.75
C TYR A 248 -38.15 28.70 -14.61
N SER A 249 -38.09 27.42 -14.95
CA SER A 249 -39.11 26.73 -15.71
C SER A 249 -40.47 26.72 -15.00
N LEU A 250 -40.44 26.57 -13.65
CA LEU A 250 -41.63 26.65 -12.83
C LEU A 250 -42.26 28.05 -12.88
N TYR A 251 -41.43 29.12 -12.81
CA TYR A 251 -41.86 30.49 -12.97
C TYR A 251 -42.45 30.72 -14.37
N SER A 252 -41.80 30.26 -15.44
CA SER A 252 -42.30 30.33 -16.82
C SER A 252 -43.61 29.54 -17.01
N THR A 253 -43.75 28.40 -16.36
CA THR A 253 -45.02 27.65 -16.33
C THR A 253 -46.15 28.46 -15.72
N ILE A 254 -45.91 29.14 -14.60
CA ILE A 254 -46.92 30.05 -13.97
C ILE A 254 -47.30 31.17 -14.91
N LEU A 255 -46.32 31.79 -15.61
CA LEU A 255 -46.62 32.84 -16.59
C LEU A 255 -47.47 32.32 -17.78
N ALA A 256 -47.20 31.09 -18.25
CA ALA A 256 -48.00 30.46 -19.31
C ALA A 256 -49.44 30.22 -18.84
N TYR A 257 -49.67 29.90 -17.56
CA TYR A 257 -51.01 29.81 -16.97
C TYR A 257 -51.72 31.21 -16.85
N LEU A 258 -50.92 32.27 -16.59
CA LEU A 258 -51.41 33.65 -16.55
C LEU A 258 -51.69 34.26 -17.94
N GLY A 259 -51.36 33.55 -19.04
CA GLY A 259 -51.70 33.94 -20.39
C GLY A 259 -50.55 34.35 -21.28
N ASP A 260 -49.30 34.31 -20.80
CA ASP A 260 -48.12 34.56 -21.64
C ASP A 260 -47.78 33.29 -22.43
N LYS A 261 -48.11 33.30 -23.72
CA LYS A 261 -47.87 32.19 -24.66
C LYS A 261 -46.40 31.96 -24.96
N HIS A 262 -45.59 33.01 -24.85
CA HIS A 262 -44.15 32.92 -25.16
C HIS A 262 -43.34 32.33 -23.97
N ALA A 263 -43.86 32.39 -22.77
CA ALA A 263 -43.19 31.87 -21.60
C ALA A 263 -42.90 30.35 -21.70
N ALA A 264 -43.78 29.57 -22.36
CA ALA A 264 -43.61 28.14 -22.56
C ALA A 264 -42.54 27.76 -23.61
N MET A 265 -42.01 28.72 -24.38
CA MET A 265 -40.96 28.45 -25.38
C MET A 265 -39.55 28.36 -24.77
N ASN A 266 -39.37 28.89 -23.56
CA ASN A 266 -38.07 28.99 -22.88
C ASN A 266 -38.06 28.18 -21.59
N LEU A 267 -38.50 26.92 -21.63
CA LEU A 267 -38.41 26.01 -20.49
C LEU A 267 -37.05 25.32 -20.50
N TYR A 268 -36.56 24.97 -19.33
CA TYR A 268 -35.31 24.24 -19.07
C TYR A 268 -35.54 22.99 -18.23
N TYR A 269 -36.76 22.47 -18.18
CA TYR A 269 -37.09 21.23 -17.45
C TYR A 269 -36.32 20.04 -18.01
N GLU A 270 -36.28 19.90 -19.35
CA GLU A 270 -35.53 18.86 -20.02
C GLU A 270 -34.02 18.95 -19.72
N SER A 271 -33.52 20.18 -19.65
CA SER A 271 -32.10 20.41 -19.33
C SER A 271 -31.78 19.94 -17.92
N ALA A 272 -32.60 20.29 -16.93
CA ALA A 272 -32.44 19.81 -15.56
C ALA A 272 -32.52 18.25 -15.48
N ALA A 273 -33.50 17.65 -16.18
CA ALA A 273 -33.66 16.21 -16.23
C ALA A 273 -32.45 15.50 -16.88
N VAL A 274 -31.99 15.99 -18.03
CA VAL A 274 -30.85 15.43 -18.74
C VAL A 274 -29.56 15.53 -17.90
N ILE A 275 -29.30 16.68 -17.28
CA ILE A 275 -28.12 16.88 -16.43
C ILE A 275 -28.13 15.89 -15.25
N LEU A 276 -29.24 15.79 -14.50
CA LEU A 276 -29.37 14.86 -13.38
C LEU A 276 -29.21 13.40 -13.81
N THR A 277 -29.81 13.03 -14.96
CA THR A 277 -29.71 11.66 -15.48
C THR A 277 -28.29 11.32 -15.92
N LEU A 278 -27.61 12.21 -16.64
CA LEU A 278 -26.23 11.99 -17.11
C LEU A 278 -25.23 11.98 -15.94
N ILE A 279 -25.41 12.84 -14.95
CA ILE A 279 -24.57 12.81 -13.74
C ILE A 279 -24.81 11.50 -12.96
N THR A 280 -26.07 11.03 -12.88
CA THR A 280 -26.36 9.72 -12.24
C THR A 280 -25.74 8.56 -13.02
N LEU A 281 -25.68 8.63 -14.36
CA LEU A 281 -24.94 7.68 -15.19
C LEU A 281 -23.43 7.72 -14.87
N GLY A 282 -22.86 8.93 -14.76
CA GLY A 282 -21.47 9.11 -14.32
C GLY A 282 -21.21 8.45 -12.97
N LYS A 283 -22.10 8.64 -11.99
CA LYS A 283 -22.04 7.97 -10.67
C LYS A 283 -22.17 6.45 -10.75
N TYR A 284 -22.96 5.93 -11.68
CA TYR A 284 -23.03 4.48 -11.92
C TYR A 284 -21.69 3.94 -12.43
N PHE A 285 -21.09 4.58 -13.44
CA PHE A 285 -19.76 4.16 -13.92
C PHE A 285 -18.68 4.29 -12.84
N GLU A 286 -18.78 5.31 -12.00
CA GLU A 286 -17.93 5.46 -10.82
C GLU A 286 -18.07 4.26 -9.87
N ALA A 287 -19.30 3.89 -9.50
CA ALA A 287 -19.59 2.77 -8.61
C ALA A 287 -19.11 1.42 -9.19
N VAL A 288 -19.36 1.17 -10.48
CA VAL A 288 -18.88 -0.04 -11.18
C VAL A 288 -17.36 -0.11 -11.19
N SER A 289 -16.67 1.02 -11.42
CA SER A 289 -15.22 1.07 -11.43
C SER A 289 -14.61 0.81 -10.08
N LYS A 290 -15.15 1.44 -9.03
CA LYS A 290 -14.75 1.16 -7.64
C LYS A 290 -14.96 -0.32 -7.29
N GLY A 291 -16.03 -0.95 -7.77
CA GLY A 291 -16.28 -2.38 -7.59
C GLY A 291 -15.22 -3.26 -8.29
N ARG A 292 -14.89 -2.96 -9.55
CA ARG A 292 -13.90 -3.74 -10.33
C ARG A 292 -12.46 -3.58 -9.86
N THR A 293 -12.12 -2.50 -9.20
CA THR A 293 -10.78 -2.27 -8.64
C THR A 293 -10.57 -3.04 -7.33
N THR A 294 -11.63 -3.40 -6.64
CA THR A 294 -11.59 -4.26 -5.43
C THR A 294 -11.43 -5.75 -5.77
N ASP A 295 -11.53 -6.15 -7.06
CA ASP A 295 -11.43 -7.55 -7.51
C ASP A 295 -10.11 -8.23 -7.10
N ALA A 296 -8.99 -7.49 -7.03
CA ALA A 296 -7.68 -8.04 -6.66
C ALA A 296 -7.67 -8.53 -5.21
N ILE A 297 -8.18 -7.72 -4.27
CA ILE A 297 -8.30 -8.12 -2.86
C ILE A 297 -9.31 -9.25 -2.72
N SER A 298 -10.48 -9.16 -3.39
CA SER A 298 -11.48 -10.23 -3.38
C SER A 298 -10.93 -11.56 -3.89
N LYS A 299 -10.03 -11.55 -4.86
CA LYS A 299 -9.35 -12.76 -5.34
C LYS A 299 -8.44 -13.35 -4.24
N LEU A 300 -7.64 -12.52 -3.56
CA LEU A 300 -6.77 -12.97 -2.46
C LEU A 300 -7.60 -13.59 -1.34
N ILE A 301 -8.69 -12.96 -0.94
CA ILE A 301 -9.59 -13.45 0.09
C ILE A 301 -10.21 -14.81 -0.28
N ASN A 302 -10.66 -14.96 -1.52
CA ASN A 302 -11.25 -16.21 -2.02
C ASN A 302 -10.22 -17.34 -2.20
N LEU A 303 -8.94 -17.11 -1.93
CA LEU A 303 -7.93 -18.15 -1.92
C LEU A 303 -8.07 -19.07 -0.71
N ALA A 304 -8.39 -18.54 0.47
CA ALA A 304 -8.54 -19.33 1.68
C ALA A 304 -9.78 -20.22 1.62
N PRO A 305 -9.68 -21.50 1.98
CA PRO A 305 -10.85 -22.38 2.15
C PRO A 305 -11.65 -21.95 3.40
N LYS A 306 -12.96 -22.17 3.38
CA LYS A 306 -13.85 -21.85 4.51
C LYS A 306 -13.91 -22.97 5.56
N THR A 307 -13.53 -24.20 5.18
CA THR A 307 -13.55 -25.40 6.04
C THR A 307 -12.22 -26.12 5.99
N ALA A 308 -11.92 -26.88 7.02
CA ALA A 308 -10.71 -27.69 7.14
C ALA A 308 -11.01 -29.05 7.79
N ASN A 309 -10.16 -30.04 7.49
CA ASN A 309 -10.22 -31.37 8.12
C ASN A 309 -9.32 -31.36 9.37
N ILE A 310 -9.92 -31.33 10.57
CA ILE A 310 -9.21 -31.38 11.83
C ILE A 310 -9.14 -32.81 12.37
N ILE A 311 -8.03 -33.16 13.01
CA ILE A 311 -7.85 -34.41 13.72
C ILE A 311 -7.85 -34.13 15.22
N LYS A 312 -8.89 -34.57 15.96
CA LYS A 312 -8.96 -34.49 17.42
C LYS A 312 -9.16 -35.92 17.99
N ASP A 313 -8.33 -36.29 18.89
CA ASP A 313 -8.34 -37.63 19.55
C ASP A 313 -8.33 -38.79 18.53
N GLY A 314 -7.62 -38.60 17.41
CA GLY A 314 -7.53 -39.60 16.34
C GLY A 314 -8.76 -39.66 15.42
N VAL A 315 -9.78 -38.81 15.63
CA VAL A 315 -10.98 -38.75 14.81
C VAL A 315 -10.92 -37.54 13.89
N GLU A 316 -11.16 -37.77 12.61
CA GLU A 316 -11.26 -36.72 11.61
C GLU A 316 -12.67 -36.10 11.59
N SER A 317 -12.73 -34.76 11.54
CA SER A 317 -13.98 -34.02 11.37
C SER A 317 -13.74 -32.74 10.55
N VAL A 318 -14.80 -32.31 9.85
CA VAL A 318 -14.78 -31.06 9.09
C VAL A 318 -15.30 -29.94 9.97
N VAL A 319 -14.49 -28.88 10.12
CA VAL A 319 -14.83 -27.67 10.92
C VAL A 319 -14.67 -26.40 10.09
N ASN A 320 -15.30 -25.31 10.54
CA ASN A 320 -15.01 -24.00 9.96
C ASN A 320 -13.61 -23.55 10.35
N VAL A 321 -12.90 -22.89 9.43
CA VAL A 321 -11.52 -22.41 9.68
C VAL A 321 -11.48 -21.41 10.86
N GLU A 322 -12.57 -20.68 11.10
CA GLU A 322 -12.70 -19.72 12.22
C GLU A 322 -12.75 -20.40 13.61
N GLU A 323 -13.04 -21.69 13.68
CA GLU A 323 -13.10 -22.46 14.93
C GLU A 323 -11.76 -23.09 15.32
N ILE A 324 -10.75 -23.01 14.44
CA ILE A 324 -9.44 -23.63 14.62
C ILE A 324 -8.56 -22.73 15.49
N VAL A 325 -7.81 -23.35 16.41
CA VAL A 325 -6.86 -22.64 17.28
C VAL A 325 -5.42 -23.07 17.02
N VAL A 326 -4.48 -22.24 17.46
CA VAL A 326 -3.04 -22.56 17.37
C VAL A 326 -2.76 -23.86 18.13
N GLY A 327 -2.06 -24.79 17.46
CA GLY A 327 -1.73 -26.10 17.97
C GLY A 327 -2.62 -27.25 17.48
N ASP A 328 -3.76 -26.94 16.86
CA ASP A 328 -4.62 -27.95 16.24
C ASP A 328 -3.90 -28.67 15.08
N VAL A 329 -4.25 -29.94 14.87
CA VAL A 329 -3.68 -30.76 13.79
C VAL A 329 -4.69 -30.88 12.65
N LEU A 330 -4.26 -30.50 11.45
CA LEU A 330 -5.07 -30.56 10.24
C LEU A 330 -4.53 -31.61 9.27
N LEU A 331 -5.42 -32.27 8.56
CA LEU A 331 -5.10 -33.16 7.47
C LEU A 331 -5.35 -32.46 6.12
N VAL A 332 -4.34 -32.47 5.26
CA VAL A 332 -4.44 -31.84 3.92
C VAL A 332 -4.19 -32.89 2.84
N ARG A 333 -5.19 -33.11 1.99
CA ARG A 333 -5.16 -34.09 0.90
C ARG A 333 -4.73 -33.47 -0.44
N PRO A 334 -4.29 -34.27 -1.42
CA PRO A 334 -4.01 -33.78 -2.75
C PRO A 334 -5.21 -33.06 -3.37
N GLY A 335 -4.96 -31.90 -3.96
CA GLY A 335 -5.99 -31.03 -4.55
C GLY A 335 -6.70 -30.12 -3.54
N GLU A 336 -6.45 -30.27 -2.24
CA GLU A 336 -6.99 -29.35 -1.23
C GLU A 336 -6.08 -28.14 -1.02
N LYS A 337 -6.70 -27.02 -0.68
CA LYS A 337 -5.97 -25.82 -0.24
C LYS A 337 -5.61 -25.95 1.24
N ILE A 338 -4.43 -25.48 1.60
CA ILE A 338 -3.97 -25.42 2.99
C ILE A 338 -4.82 -24.38 3.72
N PRO A 339 -5.49 -24.73 4.83
CA PRO A 339 -6.45 -23.83 5.47
C PRO A 339 -5.81 -22.63 6.21
N LEU A 340 -4.70 -22.86 6.90
CA LEU A 340 -4.02 -21.90 7.77
C LEU A 340 -2.51 -22.11 7.70
N ASP A 341 -1.74 -21.20 8.27
CA ASP A 341 -0.28 -21.34 8.37
C ASP A 341 0.09 -22.38 9.40
N GLY A 342 1.12 -23.18 9.11
CA GLY A 342 1.54 -24.25 10.03
C GLY A 342 2.87 -24.89 9.66
N VAL A 343 3.16 -25.99 10.35
CA VAL A 343 4.35 -26.82 10.14
C VAL A 343 3.91 -28.25 9.89
N VAL A 344 4.50 -28.91 8.92
CA VAL A 344 4.25 -30.32 8.61
C VAL A 344 4.80 -31.19 9.73
N ILE A 345 3.96 -32.04 10.30
CA ILE A 345 4.35 -32.97 11.37
C ILE A 345 4.44 -34.42 10.91
N GLU A 346 3.77 -34.78 9.81
CA GLU A 346 3.77 -36.13 9.25
C GLU A 346 3.44 -36.06 7.76
N GLY A 347 4.13 -36.84 6.96
CA GLY A 347 3.88 -36.96 5.52
C GLY A 347 4.87 -36.14 4.66
N TYR A 348 4.65 -36.18 3.36
CA TYR A 348 5.44 -35.51 2.34
C TYR A 348 4.54 -35.10 1.18
N SER A 349 4.76 -33.93 0.63
CA SER A 349 4.02 -33.46 -0.55
C SER A 349 4.77 -32.36 -1.31
N SER A 350 4.36 -32.10 -2.53
CA SER A 350 4.69 -30.88 -3.25
C SER A 350 3.52 -29.91 -3.20
N VAL A 351 3.80 -28.66 -2.79
CA VAL A 351 2.81 -27.59 -2.56
C VAL A 351 3.03 -26.47 -3.56
N ASP A 352 1.96 -26.08 -4.25
CA ASP A 352 1.95 -24.96 -5.17
C ASP A 352 1.64 -23.68 -4.39
N GLU A 353 2.66 -22.86 -4.19
CA GLU A 353 2.58 -21.57 -3.51
C GLU A 353 2.46 -20.39 -4.50
N SER A 354 2.28 -20.68 -5.81
CA SER A 354 2.30 -19.67 -6.88
C SER A 354 1.28 -18.54 -6.72
N MET A 355 0.18 -18.80 -6.04
CA MET A 355 -0.87 -17.79 -5.78
C MET A 355 -0.42 -16.73 -4.79
N LEU A 356 0.56 -17.04 -3.94
CA LEU A 356 1.13 -16.11 -2.95
C LEU A 356 2.50 -15.60 -3.40
N THR A 357 3.40 -16.53 -3.76
CA THR A 357 4.77 -16.21 -4.15
C THR A 357 4.89 -15.81 -5.62
N GLY A 358 3.96 -16.26 -6.48
CA GLY A 358 4.03 -16.10 -7.94
C GLY A 358 5.07 -16.99 -8.61
N GLU A 359 5.67 -17.96 -7.88
CA GLU A 359 6.60 -18.96 -8.43
C GLU A 359 5.80 -20.15 -8.97
N SER A 360 6.07 -20.53 -10.22
CA SER A 360 5.29 -21.55 -10.91
C SER A 360 5.66 -22.99 -10.54
N LEU A 361 6.81 -23.21 -9.92
CA LEU A 361 7.28 -24.54 -9.54
C LEU A 361 6.75 -24.88 -8.13
N PRO A 362 6.10 -26.05 -7.96
CA PRO A 362 5.70 -26.51 -6.64
C PRO A 362 6.91 -26.76 -5.73
N VAL A 363 6.79 -26.41 -4.46
CA VAL A 363 7.85 -26.57 -3.45
C VAL A 363 7.62 -27.87 -2.71
N GLU A 364 8.67 -28.68 -2.55
CA GLU A 364 8.63 -29.89 -1.76
C GLU A 364 8.56 -29.59 -0.25
N LYS A 365 7.61 -30.23 0.43
CA LYS A 365 7.39 -30.08 1.87
C LYS A 365 7.51 -31.44 2.56
N SER A 366 8.38 -31.52 3.53
CA SER A 366 8.60 -32.67 4.39
C SER A 366 8.33 -32.29 5.85
N VAL A 367 8.52 -33.23 6.77
CA VAL A 367 8.41 -32.96 8.21
C VAL A 367 9.28 -31.76 8.59
N ASP A 368 8.78 -30.89 9.48
CA ASP A 368 9.32 -29.60 9.92
C ASP A 368 9.32 -28.47 8.86
N SER A 369 8.83 -28.75 7.64
CA SER A 369 8.64 -27.69 6.64
C SER A 369 7.48 -26.78 7.00
N LYS A 370 7.68 -25.47 6.88
CA LYS A 370 6.60 -24.47 7.02
C LYS A 370 5.69 -24.52 5.79
N VAL A 371 4.39 -24.43 6.02
CA VAL A 371 3.35 -24.34 4.99
C VAL A 371 2.48 -23.11 5.23
N VAL A 372 2.09 -22.44 4.14
CA VAL A 372 1.33 -21.18 4.18
C VAL A 372 -0.10 -21.43 3.75
N GLY A 373 -1.04 -20.83 4.47
CA GLY A 373 -2.46 -20.88 4.14
C GLY A 373 -2.77 -20.40 2.73
N ALA A 374 -3.82 -20.94 2.11
CA ALA A 374 -4.25 -20.71 0.74
C ALA A 374 -3.40 -21.37 -0.37
N SER A 375 -2.21 -21.91 -0.07
CA SER A 375 -1.42 -22.72 -1.01
C SER A 375 -2.13 -24.02 -1.38
N LEU A 376 -1.85 -24.58 -2.55
CA LEU A 376 -2.52 -25.78 -3.06
C LEU A 376 -1.64 -27.02 -2.91
N ASN A 377 -2.11 -28.00 -2.16
CA ASN A 377 -1.45 -29.30 -2.06
C ASN A 377 -1.60 -30.10 -3.37
N LYS A 378 -0.52 -30.55 -4.00
CA LYS A 378 -0.55 -31.20 -5.34
C LYS A 378 -0.55 -32.73 -5.26
N THR A 379 0.34 -33.33 -4.49
CA THR A 379 0.67 -34.78 -4.66
C THR A 379 0.37 -35.64 -3.46
N GLY A 380 0.99 -35.41 -2.33
CA GLY A 380 0.93 -36.26 -1.14
C GLY A 380 -0.15 -35.85 -0.14
N VAL A 381 -0.33 -36.68 0.89
CA VAL A 381 -1.16 -36.36 2.05
C VAL A 381 -0.21 -36.03 3.20
N PHE A 382 -0.45 -34.93 3.90
CA PHE A 382 0.31 -34.59 5.07
C PHE A 382 -0.57 -34.09 6.21
N LYS A 383 -0.04 -34.23 7.44
CA LYS A 383 -0.61 -33.62 8.64
C LYS A 383 0.22 -32.40 9.00
N MET A 384 -0.44 -31.31 9.34
CA MET A 384 0.21 -30.06 9.77
C MET A 384 -0.31 -29.62 11.13
N LYS A 385 0.55 -29.01 11.92
CA LYS A 385 0.20 -28.33 13.16
C LYS A 385 0.04 -26.84 12.89
N VAL A 386 -1.09 -26.27 13.27
CA VAL A 386 -1.40 -24.86 13.06
C VAL A 386 -0.50 -23.98 13.93
N THR A 387 0.13 -22.97 13.34
CA THR A 387 1.01 -22.01 14.03
C THR A 387 0.45 -20.60 14.11
N ARG A 388 -0.40 -20.19 13.14
CA ARG A 388 -1.03 -18.87 13.09
C ARG A 388 -2.50 -19.00 12.69
N VAL A 389 -3.37 -18.18 13.29
CA VAL A 389 -4.82 -18.16 13.03
C VAL A 389 -5.32 -16.73 12.89
N GLY A 390 -6.46 -16.54 12.25
CA GLY A 390 -7.14 -15.25 12.15
C GLY A 390 -6.31 -14.18 11.44
N GLU A 391 -6.12 -13.03 12.12
CA GLU A 391 -5.39 -11.87 11.56
C GLU A 391 -3.87 -12.10 11.44
N ASP A 392 -3.33 -13.03 12.21
CA ASP A 392 -1.90 -13.32 12.24
C ASP A 392 -1.44 -14.21 11.09
N THR A 393 -2.36 -14.77 10.30
CA THR A 393 -2.00 -15.57 9.12
C THR A 393 -1.32 -14.71 8.05
N THR A 394 -0.36 -15.31 7.34
CA THR A 394 0.37 -14.65 6.25
C THR A 394 -0.58 -14.03 5.21
N LEU A 395 -1.65 -14.75 4.83
CA LEU A 395 -2.63 -14.22 3.89
C LEU A 395 -3.38 -13.00 4.45
N SER A 396 -3.77 -13.02 5.73
CA SER A 396 -4.44 -11.88 6.38
C SER A 396 -3.53 -10.66 6.45
N GLN A 397 -2.24 -10.85 6.75
CA GLN A 397 -1.23 -9.78 6.73
C GLN A 397 -1.05 -9.19 5.33
N ILE A 398 -0.99 -10.03 4.29
CA ILE A 398 -0.92 -9.57 2.88
C ILE A 398 -2.16 -8.72 2.53
N ILE A 399 -3.36 -9.17 2.90
CA ILE A 399 -4.60 -8.44 2.66
C ILE A 399 -4.56 -7.08 3.37
N LYS A 400 -4.16 -7.05 4.63
CA LYS A 400 -4.04 -5.83 5.43
C LYS A 400 -3.06 -4.83 4.78
N LEU A 401 -1.88 -5.27 4.38
CA LEU A 401 -0.90 -4.40 3.70
C LEU A 401 -1.47 -3.76 2.41
N VAL A 402 -2.24 -4.53 1.64
CA VAL A 402 -2.89 -3.99 0.42
C VAL A 402 -4.01 -3.01 0.78
N GLU A 403 -4.79 -3.25 1.83
CA GLU A 403 -5.82 -2.31 2.33
C GLU A 403 -5.20 -1.02 2.84
N ASP A 404 -4.11 -1.09 3.60
CA ASP A 404 -3.39 0.07 4.13
C ASP A 404 -2.82 0.93 3.00
N ALA A 405 -2.21 0.30 1.98
CA ALA A 405 -1.76 0.99 0.78
C ALA A 405 -2.88 1.74 0.06
N GLN A 406 -4.07 1.14 -0.01
CA GLN A 406 -5.23 1.77 -0.65
C GLN A 406 -5.85 2.87 0.21
N SER A 407 -5.69 2.81 1.53
CA SER A 407 -6.24 3.78 2.48
C SER A 407 -5.39 5.03 2.60
N SER A 408 -4.07 4.91 2.38
CA SER A 408 -3.13 6.04 2.43
C SER A 408 -3.30 7.00 1.24
N LYS A 409 -2.97 8.28 1.43
CA LYS A 409 -3.01 9.31 0.37
C LYS A 409 -1.60 9.70 -0.08
N ALA A 410 -1.30 9.49 -1.35
CA ALA A 410 -0.07 10.01 -1.97
C ALA A 410 -0.03 11.56 -1.95
N PRO A 411 1.15 12.20 -1.87
CA PRO A 411 1.28 13.67 -1.93
C PRO A 411 0.58 14.31 -3.13
N ILE A 412 0.63 13.65 -4.30
CA ILE A 412 -0.08 14.11 -5.52
C ILE A 412 -1.61 14.11 -5.33
N ALA A 413 -2.17 13.19 -4.54
CA ALA A 413 -3.58 13.15 -4.21
C ALA A 413 -3.97 14.30 -3.27
N LYS A 414 -3.16 14.55 -2.23
CA LYS A 414 -3.35 15.68 -1.30
C LYS A 414 -3.36 17.01 -2.05
N LEU A 415 -2.47 17.18 -3.06
CA LEU A 415 -2.45 18.37 -3.91
C LEU A 415 -3.73 18.51 -4.75
N ALA A 416 -4.17 17.43 -5.40
CA ALA A 416 -5.39 17.44 -6.19
C ALA A 416 -6.64 17.78 -5.35
N ASP A 417 -6.72 17.26 -4.13
CA ASP A 417 -7.78 17.53 -3.18
C ASP A 417 -7.79 19.00 -2.75
N LYS A 418 -6.63 19.59 -2.47
CA LYS A 418 -6.49 21.01 -2.13
C LYS A 418 -6.96 21.92 -3.28
N ILE A 419 -6.57 21.60 -4.52
CA ILE A 419 -7.04 22.32 -5.70
C ILE A 419 -8.56 22.23 -5.82
N SER A 420 -9.16 21.05 -5.61
CA SER A 420 -10.60 20.84 -5.68
C SER A 420 -11.36 21.70 -4.66
N GLY A 421 -10.86 21.86 -3.45
CA GLY A 421 -11.48 22.67 -2.40
C GLY A 421 -11.57 24.16 -2.73
N VAL A 422 -10.59 24.69 -3.46
CA VAL A 422 -10.57 26.10 -3.89
C VAL A 422 -11.32 26.32 -5.20
N PHE A 423 -11.36 25.30 -6.06
CA PHE A 423 -11.93 25.39 -7.39
C PHE A 423 -13.43 25.73 -7.39
N VAL A 424 -14.23 25.06 -6.56
CA VAL A 424 -15.70 25.23 -6.54
C VAL A 424 -16.13 26.65 -6.17
N PRO A 425 -15.63 27.31 -5.12
CA PRO A 425 -15.91 28.72 -4.86
C PRO A 425 -15.54 29.65 -6.01
N ILE A 426 -14.39 29.43 -6.64
CA ILE A 426 -13.95 30.24 -7.79
C ILE A 426 -14.95 30.11 -8.95
N ILE A 427 -15.40 28.91 -9.25
CA ILE A 427 -16.36 28.67 -10.34
C ILE A 427 -17.70 29.33 -10.08
N ILE A 428 -18.21 29.26 -8.85
CA ILE A 428 -19.48 29.94 -8.50
C ILE A 428 -19.34 31.44 -8.74
N THR A 429 -18.24 32.04 -8.30
CA THR A 429 -17.97 33.46 -8.50
C THR A 429 -17.85 33.79 -10.01
N LEU A 430 -17.10 32.96 -10.75
CA LEU A 430 -16.90 33.14 -12.20
C LEU A 430 -18.22 33.05 -12.98
N ALA A 431 -19.10 32.08 -12.61
CA ALA A 431 -20.42 31.94 -13.23
C ALA A 431 -21.29 33.18 -13.02
N LEU A 432 -21.33 33.71 -11.78
CA LEU A 432 -22.08 34.90 -11.44
C LEU A 432 -21.54 36.15 -12.13
N VAL A 433 -20.22 36.32 -12.18
CA VAL A 433 -19.55 37.42 -12.87
C VAL A 433 -19.82 37.34 -14.38
N ALA A 434 -19.67 36.17 -14.99
CA ALA A 434 -19.92 36.00 -16.43
C ALA A 434 -21.36 36.32 -16.78
N GLY A 435 -22.35 35.79 -16.03
CA GLY A 435 -23.76 36.12 -16.21
C GLY A 435 -24.05 37.62 -16.00
N GLY A 436 -23.45 38.24 -14.96
CA GLY A 436 -23.56 39.69 -14.72
C GLY A 436 -22.98 40.55 -15.85
N VAL A 437 -21.81 40.20 -16.38
CA VAL A 437 -21.17 40.90 -17.51
C VAL A 437 -22.09 40.84 -18.73
N TRP A 438 -22.64 39.71 -19.08
CA TRP A 438 -23.56 39.57 -20.21
C TRP A 438 -24.84 40.38 -20.03
N TYR A 439 -25.40 40.40 -18.82
CA TYR A 439 -26.60 41.15 -18.51
C TYR A 439 -26.39 42.67 -18.52
N PHE A 440 -25.38 43.16 -17.76
CA PHE A 440 -25.18 44.59 -17.55
C PHE A 440 -24.33 45.28 -18.65
N VAL A 441 -23.36 44.56 -19.24
CA VAL A 441 -22.44 45.12 -20.24
C VAL A 441 -22.78 44.62 -21.64
N GLY A 442 -23.09 43.32 -21.78
CA GLY A 442 -23.48 42.74 -23.07
C GLY A 442 -24.91 43.14 -23.57
N GLY A 443 -25.76 43.65 -22.68
CA GLY A 443 -27.14 44.04 -23.02
C GLY A 443 -28.05 42.86 -23.35
N GLU A 444 -27.63 41.64 -23.02
CA GLU A 444 -28.38 40.43 -23.30
C GLU A 444 -29.52 40.23 -22.27
N THR A 445 -30.45 39.37 -22.61
CA THR A 445 -31.58 39.07 -21.75
C THR A 445 -31.11 38.35 -20.48
N TRP A 446 -31.91 38.52 -19.40
CA TRP A 446 -31.62 37.80 -18.15
C TRP A 446 -31.67 36.27 -18.33
N ILE A 447 -32.45 35.77 -19.30
CA ILE A 447 -32.55 34.36 -19.67
C ILE A 447 -31.21 33.86 -20.25
N PHE A 448 -30.63 34.66 -21.14
CA PHE A 448 -29.31 34.39 -21.70
C PHE A 448 -28.24 34.31 -20.60
N SER A 449 -28.24 35.29 -19.70
CA SER A 449 -27.30 35.33 -18.58
C SER A 449 -27.47 34.13 -17.63
N LEU A 450 -28.71 33.73 -17.39
CA LEU A 450 -29.02 32.52 -16.60
C LEU A 450 -28.50 31.25 -17.28
N THR A 451 -28.62 31.15 -18.61
CA THR A 451 -28.08 30.02 -19.40
C THR A 451 -26.56 29.95 -19.28
N ILE A 452 -25.88 31.10 -19.33
CA ILE A 452 -24.42 31.17 -19.08
C ILE A 452 -24.08 30.67 -17.70
N ILE A 453 -24.75 31.14 -16.64
CA ILE A 453 -24.52 30.75 -15.27
C ILE A 453 -24.69 29.22 -15.11
N ILE A 454 -25.79 28.66 -15.61
CA ILE A 454 -26.07 27.23 -15.54
C ILE A 454 -25.00 26.43 -16.28
N SER A 455 -24.65 26.86 -17.51
CA SER A 455 -23.66 26.17 -18.33
C SER A 455 -22.28 26.14 -17.67
N VAL A 456 -21.84 27.26 -17.07
CA VAL A 456 -20.56 27.36 -16.36
C VAL A 456 -20.58 26.48 -15.12
N LEU A 457 -21.66 26.50 -14.31
CA LEU A 457 -21.77 25.66 -13.11
C LEU A 457 -21.73 24.17 -13.44
N VAL A 458 -22.37 23.75 -14.53
CA VAL A 458 -22.43 22.35 -14.93
C VAL A 458 -21.12 21.86 -15.52
N ILE A 459 -20.53 22.60 -16.50
CA ILE A 459 -19.28 22.15 -17.16
C ILE A 459 -18.09 22.14 -16.23
N ALA A 460 -18.08 22.97 -15.22
CA ALA A 460 -17.00 23.08 -14.27
C ALA A 460 -16.96 21.99 -13.20
N CYS A 461 -17.90 21.04 -13.21
CA CYS A 461 -17.90 19.94 -12.24
C CYS A 461 -16.63 19.08 -12.39
N PRO A 462 -15.71 19.01 -11.41
CA PRO A 462 -14.50 18.19 -11.49
C PRO A 462 -14.79 16.73 -11.09
N CYS A 463 -15.85 16.12 -11.70
CA CYS A 463 -16.35 14.80 -11.32
C CYS A 463 -15.27 13.71 -11.39
N ALA A 464 -14.41 13.77 -12.42
CA ALA A 464 -13.36 12.78 -12.65
C ALA A 464 -12.15 12.94 -11.71
N LEU A 465 -11.95 14.12 -11.11
CA LEU A 465 -10.77 14.44 -10.31
C LEU A 465 -10.69 13.55 -9.07
N GLY A 466 -11.83 13.32 -8.40
CA GLY A 466 -11.90 12.46 -7.22
C GLY A 466 -11.59 10.98 -7.48
N LEU A 467 -11.62 10.55 -8.75
CA LEU A 467 -11.31 9.18 -9.18
C LEU A 467 -9.90 9.02 -9.75
N ALA A 468 -9.29 10.11 -10.23
CA ALA A 468 -8.06 10.09 -11.01
C ALA A 468 -6.89 9.40 -10.30
N THR A 469 -6.66 9.71 -9.03
CA THR A 469 -5.58 9.15 -8.22
C THR A 469 -5.97 7.83 -7.56
N PRO A 470 -7.08 7.71 -6.80
CA PRO A 470 -7.36 6.48 -6.07
C PRO A 470 -7.54 5.26 -6.98
N THR A 471 -8.21 5.42 -8.12
CA THR A 471 -8.43 4.30 -9.05
C THR A 471 -7.11 3.77 -9.62
N ALA A 472 -6.17 4.65 -9.98
CA ALA A 472 -4.87 4.23 -10.49
C ALA A 472 -4.02 3.56 -9.40
N ILE A 473 -4.04 4.07 -8.17
CA ILE A 473 -3.36 3.45 -7.02
C ILE A 473 -3.92 2.06 -6.77
N MET A 474 -5.24 1.91 -6.66
CA MET A 474 -5.88 0.61 -6.40
C MET A 474 -5.53 -0.42 -7.49
N VAL A 475 -5.56 -0.02 -8.76
CA VAL A 475 -5.18 -0.93 -9.86
C VAL A 475 -3.69 -1.25 -9.83
N GLY A 476 -2.84 -0.26 -9.54
CA GLY A 476 -1.40 -0.41 -9.46
C GLY A 476 -0.97 -1.31 -8.30
N THR A 477 -1.42 -1.03 -7.08
CA THR A 477 -1.11 -1.86 -5.89
C THR A 477 -1.69 -3.27 -6.01
N GLY A 478 -2.92 -3.41 -6.54
CA GLY A 478 -3.52 -4.70 -6.83
C GLY A 478 -2.71 -5.50 -7.85
N LYS A 479 -2.19 -4.84 -8.92
CA LYS A 479 -1.29 -5.49 -9.89
C LYS A 479 0.05 -5.87 -9.27
N GLY A 480 0.57 -5.06 -8.35
CA GLY A 480 1.74 -5.38 -7.55
C GLY A 480 1.52 -6.65 -6.74
N ALA A 481 0.45 -6.71 -5.95
CA ALA A 481 0.11 -7.84 -5.09
C ALA A 481 -0.07 -9.15 -5.88
N GLU A 482 -0.72 -9.11 -7.06
CA GLU A 482 -0.82 -10.27 -7.97
C GLU A 482 0.56 -10.81 -8.43
N ASN A 483 1.63 -10.02 -8.31
CA ASN A 483 3.00 -10.37 -8.70
C ASN A 483 3.95 -10.50 -7.51
N GLY A 484 3.44 -10.59 -6.28
CA GLY A 484 4.24 -10.73 -5.06
C GLY A 484 4.92 -9.43 -4.61
N ILE A 485 4.42 -8.27 -5.04
CA ILE A 485 4.91 -6.95 -4.64
C ILE A 485 3.87 -6.30 -3.75
N LEU A 486 4.15 -6.21 -2.46
CA LEU A 486 3.27 -5.60 -1.46
C LEU A 486 3.76 -4.19 -1.11
N ILE A 487 3.00 -3.19 -1.49
CA ILE A 487 3.32 -1.78 -1.23
C ILE A 487 2.49 -1.34 -0.02
N LYS A 488 3.12 -0.84 1.02
CA LYS A 488 2.43 -0.47 2.27
C LYS A 488 1.71 0.88 2.21
N SER A 489 2.16 1.79 1.34
CA SER A 489 1.54 3.11 1.24
C SER A 489 1.55 3.68 -0.18
N SER A 490 0.58 4.56 -0.46
CA SER A 490 0.57 5.31 -1.72
C SER A 490 1.74 6.30 -1.81
N GLU A 491 2.29 6.72 -0.68
CA GLU A 491 3.47 7.56 -0.59
C GLU A 491 4.71 6.79 -1.02
N ALA A 492 4.93 5.58 -0.50
CA ALA A 492 5.99 4.67 -0.93
C ALA A 492 5.93 4.43 -2.45
N LEU A 493 4.72 4.20 -3.01
CA LEU A 493 4.52 4.07 -4.45
C LEU A 493 4.97 5.34 -5.20
N GLN A 494 4.72 6.53 -4.67
CA GLN A 494 5.13 7.78 -5.30
C GLN A 494 6.64 7.99 -5.22
N ILE A 495 7.26 7.79 -4.03
CA ILE A 495 8.69 8.02 -3.81
C ILE A 495 9.52 7.01 -4.63
N THR A 496 9.10 5.76 -4.71
CA THR A 496 9.78 4.72 -5.52
C THR A 496 9.99 5.14 -6.98
N LYS A 497 9.10 5.94 -7.56
CA LYS A 497 9.30 6.49 -8.91
C LYS A 497 10.49 7.44 -8.98
N GLU A 498 10.80 8.16 -7.90
CA GLU A 498 11.80 9.22 -7.83
C GLU A 498 13.19 8.68 -7.48
N VAL A 499 13.28 7.39 -7.13
CA VAL A 499 14.54 6.71 -6.80
C VAL A 499 15.53 6.82 -7.97
N ASP A 500 16.72 7.32 -7.65
CA ASP A 500 17.89 7.43 -8.54
C ASP A 500 19.06 6.57 -8.09
N THR A 501 19.05 6.06 -6.85
CA THR A 501 20.09 5.23 -6.26
C THR A 501 19.44 4.04 -5.54
N VAL A 502 19.88 2.81 -5.86
CA VAL A 502 19.48 1.59 -5.16
C VAL A 502 20.68 1.03 -4.41
N VAL A 503 20.54 0.89 -3.11
CA VAL A 503 21.53 0.29 -2.22
C VAL A 503 21.10 -1.12 -1.90
N PHE A 504 21.94 -2.09 -2.22
CA PHE A 504 21.75 -3.50 -1.87
C PHE A 504 22.62 -3.88 -0.69
N ASP A 505 22.03 -4.55 0.30
CA ASP A 505 22.85 -5.38 1.18
C ASP A 505 23.48 -6.52 0.37
N LYS A 506 24.62 -7.01 0.82
CA LYS A 506 25.29 -8.14 0.14
C LYS A 506 24.64 -9.48 0.50
N THR A 507 24.68 -9.83 1.79
CA THR A 507 24.40 -11.19 2.29
C THR A 507 22.89 -11.48 2.31
N GLY A 508 22.48 -12.59 1.67
CA GLY A 508 21.05 -12.94 1.57
C GLY A 508 20.26 -12.10 0.55
N THR A 509 20.81 -10.95 0.12
CA THR A 509 20.18 -10.05 -0.85
C THR A 509 20.81 -10.23 -2.25
N LEU A 510 22.05 -9.81 -2.48
CA LEU A 510 22.77 -10.04 -3.75
C LEU A 510 23.28 -11.49 -3.85
N THR A 511 23.49 -12.13 -2.72
CA THR A 511 23.97 -13.50 -2.58
C THR A 511 22.88 -14.39 -1.98
N GLU A 512 23.06 -15.71 -2.04
CA GLU A 512 22.09 -16.69 -1.50
C GLU A 512 22.03 -16.68 0.03
N GLY A 513 23.04 -16.09 0.72
CA GLY A 513 23.16 -16.10 2.17
C GLY A 513 23.57 -17.46 2.71
N LYS A 514 24.01 -18.36 1.84
CA LYS A 514 24.50 -19.70 2.17
C LYS A 514 25.91 -19.89 1.63
N LEU A 515 26.80 -20.27 2.51
CA LEU A 515 28.17 -20.63 2.14
C LEU A 515 28.13 -21.93 1.33
N ALA A 516 28.90 -21.97 0.24
CA ALA A 516 29.05 -23.15 -0.58
C ALA A 516 30.52 -23.35 -0.96
N VAL A 517 30.93 -24.59 -1.21
CA VAL A 517 32.25 -24.90 -1.73
C VAL A 517 32.30 -24.50 -3.20
N THR A 518 33.20 -23.58 -3.54
CA THR A 518 33.35 -23.07 -4.91
C THR A 518 34.49 -23.73 -5.66
N ASN A 519 35.58 -24.06 -4.96
CA ASN A 519 36.79 -24.68 -5.57
C ASN A 519 37.39 -25.66 -4.60
N VAL A 520 37.89 -26.76 -5.15
CA VAL A 520 38.72 -27.75 -4.43
C VAL A 520 40.01 -27.91 -5.23
N LEU A 521 41.11 -27.54 -4.64
CA LEU A 521 42.44 -27.70 -5.23
C LEU A 521 43.20 -28.76 -4.45
N THR A 522 43.73 -29.73 -5.14
CA THR A 522 44.39 -30.89 -4.52
C THR A 522 45.87 -30.97 -4.86
N TYR A 523 46.65 -31.51 -3.95
CA TYR A 523 48.07 -31.73 -4.06
C TYR A 523 48.41 -33.18 -3.68
N ASN A 524 49.64 -33.63 -4.01
CA ASN A 524 50.20 -34.92 -3.58
C ASN A 524 49.39 -36.15 -3.99
N ASN A 525 48.88 -36.19 -5.22
CA ASN A 525 48.09 -37.29 -5.80
C ASN A 525 46.73 -37.61 -5.09
N TYR A 526 46.20 -36.72 -4.29
CA TYR A 526 44.82 -36.84 -3.79
C TYR A 526 43.83 -36.37 -4.85
N THR A 527 42.71 -37.06 -4.95
CA THR A 527 41.57 -36.59 -5.74
C THR A 527 40.75 -35.54 -5.00
N GLU A 528 39.93 -34.75 -5.71
CA GLU A 528 39.01 -33.81 -5.09
C GLU A 528 38.02 -34.51 -4.14
N GLU A 529 37.52 -35.68 -4.54
CA GLU A 529 36.56 -36.47 -3.77
C GLU A 529 37.20 -37.00 -2.49
N GLU A 530 38.46 -37.45 -2.53
CA GLU A 530 39.18 -37.92 -1.33
C GLU A 530 39.40 -36.79 -0.31
N ILE A 531 39.86 -35.62 -0.79
CA ILE A 531 40.04 -34.44 0.08
C ILE A 531 38.70 -34.01 0.67
N LEU A 532 37.66 -33.85 -0.18
CA LEU A 532 36.34 -33.41 0.25
C LEU A 532 35.73 -34.40 1.25
N GLN A 533 35.86 -35.72 1.04
CA GLN A 533 35.36 -36.74 1.92
C GLN A 533 36.02 -36.68 3.30
N MET A 534 37.36 -36.59 3.35
CA MET A 534 38.11 -36.51 4.61
C MET A 534 37.77 -35.22 5.37
N VAL A 535 37.74 -34.08 4.67
CA VAL A 535 37.43 -32.78 5.27
C VAL A 535 35.99 -32.74 5.75
N ALA A 536 35.01 -33.19 4.97
CA ALA A 536 33.62 -33.28 5.37
C ALA A 536 33.41 -34.20 6.55
N SER A 537 34.17 -35.31 6.66
CA SER A 537 34.09 -36.20 7.79
C SER A 537 34.52 -35.53 9.10
N VAL A 538 35.60 -34.72 9.05
CA VAL A 538 36.05 -33.92 10.20
C VAL A 538 35.09 -32.83 10.53
N GLU A 539 34.66 -32.06 9.53
CA GLU A 539 33.73 -30.90 9.70
C GLU A 539 32.29 -31.33 10.06
N TYR A 540 31.95 -32.60 9.86
CA TYR A 540 30.65 -33.16 10.33
C TYR A 540 30.47 -33.04 11.86
N LEU A 541 31.60 -32.99 12.62
CA LEU A 541 31.60 -32.76 14.06
C LEU A 541 31.70 -31.27 14.44
N SER A 542 31.79 -30.39 13.48
CA SER A 542 31.90 -28.93 13.66
C SER A 542 30.56 -28.25 13.43
N GLU A 543 30.24 -27.27 14.27
CA GLU A 543 29.06 -26.40 14.07
C GLU A 543 29.41 -25.14 13.28
N HIS A 544 30.65 -25.03 12.78
CA HIS A 544 31.08 -23.81 12.07
C HIS A 544 30.44 -23.73 10.67
N PRO A 545 29.91 -22.56 10.24
CA PRO A 545 29.21 -22.40 8.96
C PRO A 545 30.04 -22.85 7.73
N LEU A 546 31.38 -22.66 7.74
CA LEU A 546 32.26 -23.15 6.70
C LEU A 546 32.31 -24.68 6.64
N GLY A 547 32.31 -25.33 7.79
CA GLY A 547 32.26 -26.79 7.89
C GLY A 547 30.92 -27.35 7.37
N LEU A 548 29.81 -26.73 7.74
CA LEU A 548 28.48 -27.13 7.25
C LEU A 548 28.40 -27.10 5.71
N ALA A 549 28.97 -26.07 5.08
CA ALA A 549 28.99 -25.95 3.62
C ALA A 549 29.80 -27.11 2.95
N ILE A 550 30.88 -27.51 3.56
CA ILE A 550 31.71 -28.63 3.07
C ILE A 550 31.00 -29.98 3.22
N VAL A 551 30.30 -30.17 4.34
CA VAL A 551 29.48 -31.36 4.61
C VAL A 551 28.32 -31.46 3.63
N GLU A 552 27.66 -30.34 3.32
CA GLU A 552 26.57 -30.30 2.34
C GLU A 552 27.07 -30.65 0.92
N GLU A 553 28.20 -30.10 0.51
CA GLU A 553 28.83 -30.44 -0.80
C GLU A 553 29.20 -31.92 -0.89
N ALA A 554 29.74 -32.50 0.18
CA ALA A 554 30.06 -33.94 0.21
C ALA A 554 28.79 -34.81 0.09
N LYS A 555 27.72 -34.44 0.75
CA LYS A 555 26.42 -35.11 0.61
C LYS A 555 25.84 -34.98 -0.81
N ASN A 556 25.97 -33.83 -1.43
CA ASN A 556 25.54 -33.61 -2.82
C ASN A 556 26.27 -34.47 -3.81
N ARG A 557 27.57 -34.75 -3.53
CA ARG A 557 28.41 -35.70 -4.31
C ARG A 557 28.24 -37.15 -3.87
N ASN A 558 27.34 -37.47 -2.93
CA ASN A 558 27.10 -38.82 -2.37
C ASN A 558 28.34 -39.45 -1.74
N LEU A 559 29.18 -38.65 -1.07
CA LEU A 559 30.38 -39.13 -0.40
C LEU A 559 30.01 -39.60 1.01
N GLU A 560 30.49 -40.77 1.41
CA GLU A 560 30.23 -41.34 2.74
C GLU A 560 31.10 -40.64 3.82
N ILE A 561 30.49 -40.37 4.98
CA ILE A 561 31.20 -39.80 6.14
C ILE A 561 31.99 -40.90 6.82
N LEU A 562 33.29 -40.67 6.96
CA LEU A 562 34.27 -41.62 7.58
C LEU A 562 34.27 -41.47 9.11
N GLU A 563 34.79 -42.53 9.81
CA GLU A 563 34.97 -42.48 11.27
C GLU A 563 36.12 -41.51 11.63
N VAL A 564 35.81 -40.57 12.55
CA VAL A 564 36.76 -39.53 13.00
C VAL A 564 37.15 -39.81 14.48
N LYS A 565 38.45 -39.69 14.77
CA LYS A 565 38.99 -39.78 16.12
C LYS A 565 39.74 -38.51 16.48
N ASP A 566 39.92 -38.27 17.79
CA ASP A 566 40.72 -37.17 18.34
C ASP A 566 40.37 -35.78 17.75
N PHE A 567 39.07 -35.51 17.58
CA PHE A 567 38.59 -34.21 17.08
C PHE A 567 38.87 -33.09 18.10
N ASN A 568 39.53 -32.01 17.64
CA ASN A 568 39.85 -30.85 18.44
C ASN A 568 39.63 -29.56 17.63
N SER A 569 38.74 -28.70 18.12
CA SER A 569 38.49 -27.38 17.51
C SER A 569 39.38 -26.32 18.17
N LEU A 570 40.15 -25.61 17.36
CA LEU A 570 41.09 -24.56 17.78
C LEU A 570 40.48 -23.20 17.41
N VAL A 571 40.01 -22.47 18.42
CA VAL A 571 39.31 -21.19 18.22
C VAL A 571 40.11 -20.19 17.36
N GLY A 572 39.52 -19.73 16.28
CA GLY A 572 40.12 -18.75 15.33
C GLY A 572 41.26 -19.34 14.46
N LEU A 573 41.53 -20.64 14.48
CA LEU A 573 42.56 -21.29 13.71
C LEU A 573 42.01 -22.36 12.73
N GLY A 574 41.12 -23.24 13.24
CA GLY A 574 40.56 -24.36 12.49
C GLY A 574 40.35 -25.60 13.34
N VAL A 575 40.35 -26.76 12.73
CA VAL A 575 40.11 -28.06 13.38
C VAL A 575 41.22 -29.06 13.10
N VAL A 576 41.45 -29.98 14.01
CA VAL A 576 42.42 -31.06 13.92
C VAL A 576 41.76 -32.38 14.30
N ALA A 577 41.95 -33.43 13.51
CA ALA A 577 41.37 -34.74 13.79
C ALA A 577 42.18 -35.88 13.13
N VAL A 578 41.85 -37.10 13.49
CA VAL A 578 42.41 -38.29 12.85
C VAL A 578 41.32 -39.03 12.08
N VAL A 579 41.53 -39.23 10.77
CA VAL A 579 40.67 -40.00 9.88
C VAL A 579 41.48 -41.11 9.22
N ASN A 580 41.03 -42.35 9.29
CA ASN A 580 41.70 -43.49 8.72
C ASN A 580 43.19 -43.61 9.14
N GLY A 581 43.52 -43.19 10.39
CA GLY A 581 44.88 -43.22 10.91
C GLY A 581 45.80 -42.10 10.42
N LYS A 582 45.31 -41.14 9.63
CA LYS A 582 46.02 -39.95 9.17
C LYS A 582 45.63 -38.76 10.00
N ASN A 583 46.60 -37.92 10.36
CA ASN A 583 46.31 -36.66 11.08
C ASN A 583 45.92 -35.57 10.06
N ILE A 584 44.74 -35.00 10.20
CA ILE A 584 44.18 -34.01 9.34
C ILE A 584 44.07 -32.66 10.04
N LEU A 585 44.65 -31.62 9.44
CA LEU A 585 44.54 -30.25 9.88
C LEU A 585 43.72 -29.46 8.81
N ILE A 586 42.67 -28.77 9.27
CA ILE A 586 41.82 -27.95 8.39
C ILE A 586 41.73 -26.57 9.02
N GLY A 587 42.10 -25.52 8.30
CA GLY A 587 42.01 -24.17 8.83
C GLY A 587 42.75 -23.10 8.04
N ASN A 588 43.05 -21.99 8.72
CA ASN A 588 43.69 -20.84 8.09
C ASN A 588 45.23 -20.99 8.01
N LYS A 589 45.90 -20.05 7.30
CA LYS A 589 47.34 -19.95 7.15
C LYS A 589 48.12 -20.08 8.47
N LYS A 590 47.59 -19.48 9.56
CA LYS A 590 48.19 -19.46 10.88
C LYS A 590 48.23 -20.88 11.51
N LEU A 591 47.16 -21.65 11.33
CA LEU A 591 47.17 -23.08 11.78
C LEU A 591 48.27 -23.88 11.11
N MET A 592 48.44 -23.73 9.79
CA MET A 592 49.47 -24.44 9.02
C MET A 592 50.86 -24.09 9.49
N LEU A 593 51.15 -22.80 9.68
CA LEU A 593 52.47 -22.34 10.15
C LEU A 593 52.80 -22.83 11.59
N ASN A 594 51.81 -22.84 12.48
CA ASN A 594 51.94 -23.30 13.87
C ASN A 594 52.30 -24.80 13.94
N ASN A 595 51.87 -25.57 12.92
CA ASN A 595 52.17 -27.03 12.83
C ASN A 595 53.31 -27.33 11.87
N ASN A 596 54.13 -26.32 11.48
CA ASN A 596 55.30 -26.46 10.57
C ASN A 596 54.95 -27.05 9.22
N VAL A 597 53.72 -26.83 8.72
CA VAL A 597 53.30 -27.20 7.36
C VAL A 597 53.91 -26.21 6.36
N ASN A 598 54.65 -26.70 5.39
CA ASN A 598 55.15 -25.82 4.31
C ASN A 598 54.00 -25.43 3.35
N ILE A 599 53.69 -24.16 3.29
CA ILE A 599 52.69 -23.60 2.40
C ILE A 599 53.25 -22.64 1.34
N ALA A 600 54.55 -22.41 1.34
CA ALA A 600 55.21 -21.37 0.57
C ALA A 600 54.99 -21.51 -0.96
N ASP A 601 55.01 -22.73 -1.48
CA ASP A 601 54.83 -22.97 -2.92
C ASP A 601 53.41 -22.81 -3.43
N ASN A 602 52.39 -22.83 -2.51
CA ASN A 602 50.97 -22.85 -2.84
C ASN A 602 50.20 -21.65 -2.29
N ILE A 603 50.89 -20.67 -1.72
CA ILE A 603 50.31 -19.50 -1.10
C ILE A 603 49.56 -18.61 -2.12
N ASN A 604 50.09 -18.56 -3.38
CA ASN A 604 49.55 -17.77 -4.45
C ASN A 604 48.13 -18.20 -4.84
N SER A 605 47.82 -19.50 -4.87
CA SER A 605 46.50 -20.02 -5.19
C SER A 605 45.46 -19.65 -4.12
N ALA A 606 45.85 -19.71 -2.83
CA ALA A 606 44.92 -19.25 -1.75
C ALA A 606 44.75 -17.74 -1.74
N GLU A 607 45.80 -16.97 -2.06
CA GLU A 607 45.68 -15.49 -2.17
C GLU A 607 44.87 -15.09 -3.40
N GLU A 608 44.91 -15.88 -4.48
CA GLU A 608 44.01 -15.68 -5.65
C GLU A 608 42.56 -15.89 -5.27
N TYR A 609 42.22 -17.02 -4.62
CA TYR A 609 40.86 -17.24 -4.09
C TYR A 609 40.42 -16.14 -3.10
N ALA A 610 41.31 -15.72 -2.21
CA ALA A 610 41.00 -14.62 -1.29
C ALA A 610 40.79 -13.28 -2.05
N SER A 611 41.50 -13.05 -3.17
CA SER A 611 41.30 -11.87 -4.00
C SER A 611 39.98 -11.89 -4.80
N GLU A 612 39.45 -13.09 -5.04
CA GLU A 612 38.14 -13.33 -5.63
C GLU A 612 36.98 -13.27 -4.61
N GLY A 613 37.31 -12.94 -3.37
CA GLY A 613 36.27 -12.82 -2.30
C GLY A 613 35.89 -14.16 -1.65
N LYS A 614 36.65 -15.23 -1.90
CA LYS A 614 36.42 -16.54 -1.32
C LYS A 614 37.23 -16.73 -0.04
N THR A 615 36.80 -17.59 0.85
CA THR A 615 37.53 -17.97 2.05
C THR A 615 38.30 -19.27 1.81
N PRO A 616 39.64 -19.23 1.65
CA PRO A 616 40.43 -20.41 1.47
C PRO A 616 40.68 -21.11 2.81
N LEU A 617 40.39 -22.40 2.87
CA LEU A 617 40.74 -23.33 3.96
C LEU A 617 41.89 -24.22 3.48
N TYR A 618 42.98 -24.20 4.22
CA TYR A 618 44.12 -25.06 3.95
C TYR A 618 43.88 -26.43 4.60
N ILE A 619 44.24 -27.51 3.88
CA ILE A 619 44.10 -28.88 4.34
C ILE A 619 45.51 -29.51 4.32
N ALA A 620 45.95 -29.97 5.51
CA ALA A 620 47.20 -30.74 5.59
C ALA A 620 46.91 -32.14 6.12
N ILE A 621 47.54 -33.14 5.54
CA ILE A 621 47.48 -34.56 5.95
C ILE A 621 48.89 -34.99 6.37
N ASP A 622 49.02 -35.46 7.58
CA ASP A 622 50.30 -35.86 8.19
C ASP A 622 51.38 -34.74 8.08
N ASN A 623 50.96 -33.50 8.37
CA ASN A 623 51.76 -32.26 8.27
C ASN A 623 52.25 -31.88 6.87
N VAL A 624 51.68 -32.46 5.81
CA VAL A 624 51.96 -32.09 4.42
C VAL A 624 50.72 -31.43 3.81
N LEU A 625 50.90 -30.27 3.20
CA LEU A 625 49.77 -29.56 2.50
C LEU A 625 49.24 -30.47 1.40
N SER A 626 47.99 -30.85 1.49
CA SER A 626 47.33 -31.80 0.59
C SER A 626 46.17 -31.18 -0.22
N GLY A 627 45.68 -30.00 0.17
CA GLY A 627 44.63 -29.30 -0.59
C GLY A 627 44.30 -27.93 -0.06
N ILE A 628 43.46 -27.21 -0.81
CA ILE A 628 42.82 -25.96 -0.46
C ILE A 628 41.36 -26.05 -0.87
N ILE A 629 40.42 -25.82 0.02
CA ILE A 629 39.01 -25.68 -0.29
C ILE A 629 38.63 -24.21 -0.14
N ALA A 630 38.07 -23.64 -1.20
CA ALA A 630 37.54 -22.28 -1.16
C ALA A 630 36.04 -22.32 -0.97
N VAL A 631 35.56 -21.55 0.00
CA VAL A 631 34.15 -21.43 0.35
C VAL A 631 33.73 -19.96 0.21
N ALA A 632 32.59 -19.72 -0.40
CA ALA A 632 32.04 -18.37 -0.56
C ALA A 632 30.52 -18.40 -0.51
N ASP A 633 29.94 -17.26 -0.23
CA ASP A 633 28.52 -17.01 -0.40
C ASP A 633 28.26 -16.74 -1.90
N GLN A 634 27.44 -17.55 -2.53
CA GLN A 634 27.22 -17.51 -3.97
C GLN A 634 26.31 -16.35 -4.38
N VAL A 635 26.68 -15.65 -5.44
CA VAL A 635 25.87 -14.60 -6.06
C VAL A 635 24.60 -15.21 -6.66
N LYS A 636 23.44 -14.62 -6.43
CA LYS A 636 22.17 -15.07 -7.05
C LYS A 636 22.23 -14.88 -8.57
N ASP A 637 21.70 -15.84 -9.32
CA ASP A 637 21.63 -15.77 -10.80
C ASP A 637 20.90 -14.52 -11.30
N SER A 638 19.95 -14.01 -10.53
CA SER A 638 19.19 -12.80 -10.87
C SER A 638 19.96 -11.50 -10.66
N SER A 639 21.03 -11.46 -9.86
CA SER A 639 21.72 -10.24 -9.44
C SER A 639 22.31 -9.46 -10.61
N ALA A 640 23.09 -10.09 -11.45
CA ALA A 640 23.74 -9.44 -12.61
C ALA A 640 22.71 -8.84 -13.58
N LYS A 641 21.63 -9.57 -13.88
CA LYS A 641 20.56 -9.13 -14.76
C LYS A 641 19.79 -7.95 -14.17
N THR A 642 19.53 -7.98 -12.86
CA THR A 642 18.85 -6.91 -12.14
C THR A 642 19.64 -5.61 -12.19
N ILE A 643 20.94 -5.67 -11.92
CA ILE A 643 21.84 -4.50 -11.95
C ILE A 643 21.90 -3.92 -13.35
N GLU A 644 22.06 -4.76 -14.39
CA GLU A 644 22.00 -4.29 -15.79
C GLU A 644 20.69 -3.57 -16.12
N GLN A 645 19.56 -4.07 -15.61
CA GLN A 645 18.26 -3.43 -15.83
C GLN A 645 18.11 -2.11 -15.07
N LEU A 646 18.65 -1.99 -13.85
CA LEU A 646 18.69 -0.75 -13.09
C LEU A 646 19.52 0.31 -13.81
N HIS A 647 20.68 -0.05 -14.35
CA HIS A 647 21.50 0.84 -15.18
C HIS A 647 20.76 1.32 -16.43
N LYS A 648 20.00 0.44 -17.11
CA LYS A 648 19.12 0.83 -18.24
C LYS A 648 18.03 1.82 -17.84
N LEU A 649 17.63 1.83 -16.58
CA LEU A 649 16.67 2.79 -16.02
C LEU A 649 17.32 4.10 -15.55
N GLY A 650 18.67 4.22 -15.65
CA GLY A 650 19.46 5.36 -15.21
C GLY A 650 19.62 5.44 -13.70
N ILE A 651 19.61 4.30 -13.01
CA ILE A 651 19.69 4.19 -11.55
C ILE A 651 21.09 3.74 -11.16
N GLU A 652 21.73 4.47 -10.24
CA GLU A 652 23.02 4.10 -9.65
C GLU A 652 22.85 2.94 -8.68
N VAL A 653 23.75 1.95 -8.73
CA VAL A 653 23.70 0.77 -7.87
C VAL A 653 24.86 0.83 -6.87
N VAL A 654 24.53 0.74 -5.59
CA VAL A 654 25.48 0.74 -4.48
C VAL A 654 25.37 -0.58 -3.72
N MET A 655 26.49 -1.18 -3.37
CA MET A 655 26.54 -2.32 -2.46
C MET A 655 27.00 -1.87 -1.07
N LEU A 656 26.26 -2.27 -0.04
CA LEU A 656 26.56 -2.02 1.36
C LEU A 656 26.84 -3.35 2.07
N THR A 657 27.99 -3.49 2.73
CA THR A 657 28.39 -4.77 3.35
C THR A 657 29.31 -4.56 4.55
N GLY A 658 29.24 -5.49 5.51
CA GLY A 658 30.22 -5.62 6.59
C GLY A 658 31.52 -6.30 6.21
N ASP A 659 31.63 -6.86 5.00
CA ASP A 659 32.82 -7.55 4.54
C ASP A 659 34.00 -6.58 4.33
N ASN A 660 35.20 -7.16 4.28
CA ASN A 660 36.38 -6.40 3.94
C ASN A 660 36.35 -5.85 2.50
N ALA A 661 37.08 -4.78 2.27
CA ALA A 661 37.04 -4.04 1.00
C ALA A 661 37.45 -4.92 -0.21
N LYS A 662 38.36 -5.91 -0.06
CA LYS A 662 38.81 -6.77 -1.18
C LYS A 662 37.70 -7.68 -1.66
N THR A 663 37.04 -8.39 -0.73
CA THR A 663 35.90 -9.27 -1.02
C THR A 663 34.74 -8.48 -1.64
N ALA A 664 34.43 -7.32 -1.08
CA ALA A 664 33.36 -6.46 -1.58
C ALA A 664 33.64 -5.95 -3.01
N GLN A 665 34.87 -5.53 -3.29
CA GLN A 665 35.27 -5.09 -4.63
C GLN A 665 35.24 -6.21 -5.67
N ALA A 666 35.59 -7.45 -5.28
CA ALA A 666 35.55 -8.61 -6.20
C ALA A 666 34.10 -8.84 -6.67
N ILE A 667 33.14 -8.91 -5.76
CA ILE A 667 31.72 -9.08 -6.09
C ILE A 667 31.18 -7.89 -6.89
N ALA A 668 31.56 -6.68 -6.51
CA ALA A 668 31.13 -5.48 -7.24
C ALA A 668 31.61 -5.43 -8.68
N LYS A 669 32.85 -5.90 -8.92
CA LYS A 669 33.41 -6.01 -10.28
C LYS A 669 32.68 -7.08 -11.11
N GLU A 670 32.37 -8.23 -10.50
CA GLU A 670 31.60 -9.30 -11.13
C GLU A 670 30.21 -8.81 -11.56
N LEU A 671 29.54 -8.11 -10.68
CA LEU A 671 28.16 -7.62 -10.87
C LEU A 671 28.08 -6.25 -11.56
N SER A 672 29.21 -5.58 -11.84
CA SER A 672 29.26 -4.23 -12.41
C SER A 672 28.54 -3.19 -11.53
N ILE A 673 28.72 -3.24 -10.22
CA ILE A 673 28.18 -2.29 -9.24
C ILE A 673 28.99 -0.99 -9.29
N ASP A 674 28.29 0.17 -9.24
CA ASP A 674 28.92 1.49 -9.41
C ASP A 674 29.74 1.91 -8.19
N LYS A 675 29.24 1.62 -6.97
CA LYS A 675 29.86 2.04 -5.72
C LYS A 675 29.76 0.96 -4.64
N VAL A 676 30.84 0.82 -3.86
CA VAL A 676 30.90 -0.13 -2.74
C VAL A 676 31.15 0.63 -1.43
N ILE A 677 30.39 0.29 -0.40
CA ILE A 677 30.59 0.74 0.97
C ILE A 677 30.81 -0.52 1.80
N SER A 678 32.05 -0.79 2.17
CA SER A 678 32.50 -2.00 2.86
C SER A 678 32.86 -1.71 4.33
N GLU A 679 33.04 -2.76 5.13
CA GLU A 679 33.45 -2.70 6.55
C GLU A 679 32.46 -1.92 7.42
N VAL A 680 31.17 -1.94 7.10
CA VAL A 680 30.10 -1.22 7.79
C VAL A 680 29.49 -2.09 8.88
N LEU A 681 29.46 -1.60 10.10
CA LEU A 681 28.76 -2.27 11.20
C LEU A 681 27.23 -2.20 11.00
N PRO A 682 26.45 -3.16 11.50
CA PRO A 682 24.99 -3.14 11.33
C PRO A 682 24.34 -1.83 11.81
N GLU A 683 24.82 -1.25 12.92
CA GLU A 683 24.36 0.01 13.49
C GLU A 683 24.70 1.24 12.65
N ASP A 684 25.75 1.16 11.82
CA ASP A 684 26.20 2.26 10.96
C ASP A 684 25.58 2.23 9.56
N LYS A 685 24.89 1.16 9.17
CA LYS A 685 24.24 1.06 7.84
C LYS A 685 23.29 2.23 7.58
N ALA A 686 22.48 2.60 8.57
CA ALA A 686 21.56 3.73 8.46
C ALA A 686 22.29 5.08 8.23
N ASN A 687 23.46 5.27 8.87
CA ASN A 687 24.27 6.47 8.70
C ASN A 687 24.82 6.60 7.27
N GLU A 688 25.20 5.49 6.65
CA GLU A 688 25.67 5.49 5.26
C GLU A 688 24.52 5.82 4.28
N ILE A 689 23.31 5.31 4.50
CA ILE A 689 22.12 5.71 3.74
C ILE A 689 21.87 7.20 3.89
N LYS A 690 21.92 7.73 5.12
CA LYS A 690 21.73 9.15 5.40
C LYS A 690 22.75 10.04 4.66
N LYS A 691 24.02 9.65 4.60
CA LYS A 691 25.06 10.36 3.84
C LYS A 691 24.75 10.43 2.34
N LEU A 692 24.20 9.35 1.77
CA LEU A 692 23.75 9.34 0.36
C LEU A 692 22.59 10.32 0.17
N GLN A 693 21.61 10.32 1.08
CA GLN A 693 20.48 11.26 1.04
C GLN A 693 20.92 12.72 1.19
N GLU A 694 21.88 13.02 2.09
CA GLU A 694 22.46 14.36 2.26
C GLU A 694 23.20 14.85 1.02
N SER A 695 23.69 13.95 0.17
CA SER A 695 24.24 14.29 -1.13
C SER A 695 23.18 14.61 -2.20
N GLY A 696 21.90 14.63 -1.84
CA GLY A 696 20.77 14.93 -2.71
C GLY A 696 20.22 13.74 -3.48
N ARG A 697 20.61 12.51 -3.14
CA ARG A 697 20.13 11.27 -3.77
C ARG A 697 18.79 10.83 -3.18
N LYS A 698 17.97 10.21 -4.02
CA LYS A 698 16.76 9.50 -3.62
C LYS A 698 17.05 8.01 -3.54
N VAL A 699 17.19 7.53 -2.30
CA VAL A 699 17.76 6.21 -2.00
C VAL A 699 16.67 5.17 -1.74
N ALA A 700 16.71 4.06 -2.46
CA ALA A 700 16.02 2.84 -2.07
C ALA A 700 17.02 1.86 -1.43
N MET A 701 16.71 1.35 -0.23
CA MET A 701 17.49 0.29 0.42
C MET A 701 16.80 -1.06 0.20
N VAL A 702 17.59 -2.06 -0.20
CA VAL A 702 17.14 -3.43 -0.42
C VAL A 702 17.87 -4.36 0.54
N GLY A 703 17.15 -5.07 1.38
CA GLY A 703 17.70 -5.99 2.38
C GLY A 703 16.72 -7.12 2.73
N ASP A 704 17.20 -8.14 3.45
CA ASP A 704 16.41 -9.34 3.81
C ASP A 704 16.27 -9.55 5.32
N GLY A 705 17.08 -8.88 6.13
CA GLY A 705 17.32 -9.24 7.50
C GLY A 705 16.97 -8.19 8.56
N ILE A 706 17.01 -8.66 9.82
CA ILE A 706 16.87 -7.84 11.03
C ILE A 706 17.96 -6.76 11.07
N ASN A 707 19.16 -7.10 10.59
CA ASN A 707 20.32 -6.19 10.62
C ASN A 707 20.17 -4.99 9.69
N ASP A 708 19.28 -5.07 8.71
CA ASP A 708 19.02 -4.01 7.73
C ASP A 708 17.85 -3.11 8.12
N ALA A 709 17.06 -3.50 9.12
CA ALA A 709 15.87 -2.76 9.52
C ALA A 709 16.12 -1.25 9.77
N PRO A 710 17.19 -0.82 10.46
CA PRO A 710 17.48 0.60 10.61
C PRO A 710 17.78 1.30 9.29
N ALA A 711 18.45 0.64 8.35
CA ALA A 711 18.77 1.17 7.02
C ALA A 711 17.54 1.23 6.11
N LEU A 712 16.64 0.23 6.21
CA LEU A 712 15.35 0.19 5.49
C LEU A 712 14.46 1.37 5.91
N VAL A 713 14.37 1.64 7.22
CA VAL A 713 13.60 2.77 7.77
C VAL A 713 14.23 4.12 7.39
N GLN A 714 15.58 4.21 7.36
CA GLN A 714 16.27 5.47 7.05
C GLN A 714 16.17 5.83 5.57
N ALA A 715 16.08 4.86 4.67
CA ALA A 715 16.00 5.12 3.23
C ALA A 715 14.73 5.89 2.84
N ASP A 716 14.73 6.55 1.68
CA ASP A 716 13.50 7.15 1.14
C ASP A 716 12.45 6.06 0.82
N VAL A 717 12.89 4.86 0.47
CA VAL A 717 12.05 3.66 0.31
C VAL A 717 12.82 2.43 0.78
N GLY A 718 12.29 1.72 1.75
CA GLY A 718 12.79 0.41 2.19
C GLY A 718 12.12 -0.74 1.41
N LEU A 719 12.90 -1.64 0.85
CA LEU A 719 12.46 -2.82 0.10
C LEU A 719 12.96 -4.09 0.81
N ALA A 720 12.06 -4.84 1.46
CA ALA A 720 12.39 -6.13 2.08
C ALA A 720 12.18 -7.27 1.08
N ILE A 721 13.16 -8.19 0.97
CA ILE A 721 13.12 -9.34 0.05
C ILE A 721 12.81 -10.63 0.82
N GLY A 722 11.95 -11.48 0.20
CA GLY A 722 11.63 -12.81 0.68
C GLY A 722 10.60 -12.84 1.79
N THR A 723 10.38 -14.01 2.36
CA THR A 723 9.61 -14.20 3.58
C THR A 723 10.41 -13.78 4.81
N GLY A 724 11.03 -12.58 4.73
CA GLY A 724 11.95 -12.06 5.74
C GLY A 724 11.36 -12.11 7.14
N THR A 725 12.19 -11.88 8.13
CA THR A 725 11.74 -11.81 9.53
C THR A 725 10.63 -10.76 9.67
N ASP A 726 9.70 -10.99 10.56
CA ASP A 726 8.59 -10.05 10.84
C ASP A 726 9.10 -8.60 11.02
N VAL A 727 10.32 -8.44 11.59
CA VAL A 727 10.99 -7.14 11.80
C VAL A 727 11.37 -6.44 10.49
N ALA A 728 11.89 -7.17 9.50
CA ALA A 728 12.24 -6.58 8.20
C ALA A 728 10.97 -6.20 7.40
N ILE A 729 9.94 -7.05 7.52
CA ILE A 729 8.62 -6.75 6.95
C ILE A 729 8.07 -5.47 7.56
N ASP A 730 8.15 -5.29 8.87
CA ASP A 730 7.62 -4.10 9.55
C ASP A 730 8.39 -2.82 9.19
N ALA A 731 9.71 -2.92 9.03
CA ALA A 731 10.60 -1.80 8.72
C ALA A 731 10.51 -1.30 7.28
N ALA A 732 10.13 -2.15 6.32
CA ALA A 732 10.13 -1.82 4.90
C ALA A 732 8.85 -1.12 4.45
N ASP A 733 8.94 -0.27 3.42
CA ASP A 733 7.81 0.35 2.72
C ASP A 733 7.19 -0.56 1.66
N VAL A 734 8.01 -1.45 1.10
CA VAL A 734 7.59 -2.44 0.10
C VAL A 734 8.14 -3.79 0.47
N VAL A 735 7.29 -4.81 0.45
CA VAL A 735 7.68 -6.21 0.70
C VAL A 735 7.63 -6.98 -0.60
N LEU A 736 8.74 -7.62 -0.95
CA LEU A 736 8.90 -8.48 -2.12
C LEU A 736 8.82 -9.93 -1.66
N ILE A 737 7.70 -10.60 -1.93
CA ILE A 737 7.49 -11.99 -1.49
C ILE A 737 8.48 -12.94 -2.17
N LYS A 738 8.86 -12.63 -3.42
CA LYS A 738 9.85 -13.41 -4.18
C LYS A 738 11.26 -13.04 -3.77
N SER A 739 12.12 -14.05 -3.69
CA SER A 739 13.56 -13.85 -3.51
C SER A 739 14.29 -13.38 -4.79
N ASP A 740 13.61 -13.38 -5.94
CA ASP A 740 14.15 -12.90 -7.22
C ASP A 740 14.31 -11.37 -7.22
N LEU A 741 15.55 -10.91 -7.37
CA LEU A 741 15.90 -9.48 -7.40
C LEU A 741 15.30 -8.71 -8.57
N ASN A 742 14.89 -9.37 -9.66
CA ASN A 742 14.17 -8.69 -10.75
C ASN A 742 12.87 -8.02 -10.26
N THR A 743 12.31 -8.45 -9.13
CA THR A 743 11.14 -7.80 -8.51
C THR A 743 11.44 -6.37 -8.09
N VAL A 744 12.67 -5.99 -7.75
CA VAL A 744 13.08 -4.59 -7.47
C VAL A 744 12.85 -3.71 -8.71
N VAL A 745 13.29 -4.18 -9.88
CA VAL A 745 13.06 -3.48 -11.15
C VAL A 745 11.56 -3.38 -11.46
N ASN A 746 10.80 -4.44 -11.16
CA ASN A 746 9.36 -4.48 -11.36
C ASN A 746 8.62 -3.46 -10.49
N VAL A 747 9.03 -3.28 -9.22
CA VAL A 747 8.48 -2.25 -8.31
C VAL A 747 8.68 -0.86 -8.89
N ILE A 748 9.91 -0.53 -9.31
CA ILE A 748 10.23 0.79 -9.87
C ILE A 748 9.42 1.04 -11.15
N ASN A 749 9.33 0.05 -12.03
CA ASN A 749 8.55 0.15 -13.26
C ASN A 749 7.05 0.30 -13.00
N LEU A 750 6.51 -0.45 -12.04
CA LEU A 750 5.11 -0.37 -11.61
C LEU A 750 4.80 1.02 -11.07
N SER A 751 5.67 1.53 -10.20
CA SER A 751 5.57 2.88 -9.63
C SER A 751 5.59 3.94 -10.73
N ARG A 752 6.59 3.93 -11.61
CA ARG A 752 6.72 4.88 -12.74
C ARG A 752 5.47 4.88 -13.63
N LYS A 753 4.94 3.69 -13.98
CA LYS A 753 3.75 3.55 -14.83
C LYS A 753 2.48 4.01 -14.09
N THR A 754 2.35 3.70 -12.80
CA THR A 754 1.18 4.10 -12.01
C THR A 754 1.14 5.62 -11.82
N ILE A 755 2.25 6.25 -11.45
CA ILE A 755 2.30 7.71 -11.30
C ILE A 755 2.12 8.44 -12.64
N LYS A 756 2.66 7.89 -13.74
CA LYS A 756 2.38 8.42 -15.09
C LYS A 756 0.88 8.38 -15.40
N ASN A 757 0.23 7.26 -15.11
CA ASN A 757 -1.21 7.09 -15.31
C ASN A 757 -2.03 8.08 -14.46
N ILE A 758 -1.63 8.33 -13.20
CA ILE A 758 -2.25 9.35 -12.35
C ILE A 758 -2.15 10.74 -13.00
N LYS A 759 -0.97 11.11 -13.51
CA LYS A 759 -0.78 12.40 -14.18
C LYS A 759 -1.64 12.51 -15.44
N GLU A 760 -1.73 11.45 -16.24
CA GLU A 760 -2.62 11.39 -17.41
C GLU A 760 -4.10 11.52 -17.00
N ASN A 761 -4.52 10.85 -15.93
CA ASN A 761 -5.88 10.94 -15.39
C ASN A 761 -6.21 12.36 -14.93
N LEU A 762 -5.30 13.02 -14.19
CA LEU A 762 -5.46 14.41 -13.75
C LEU A 762 -5.54 15.37 -14.94
N PHE A 763 -4.69 15.17 -15.96
CA PHE A 763 -4.75 15.94 -17.19
C PHE A 763 -6.13 15.85 -17.85
N TRP A 764 -6.66 14.65 -18.05
CA TRP A 764 -7.98 14.46 -18.67
C TRP A 764 -9.11 15.00 -17.81
N ALA A 765 -8.99 14.86 -16.46
CA ALA A 765 -10.00 15.39 -15.53
C ALA A 765 -10.13 16.92 -15.61
N PHE A 766 -9.03 17.64 -15.85
CA PHE A 766 -9.05 19.10 -15.98
C PHE A 766 -9.27 19.58 -17.42
N PHE A 767 -8.86 18.83 -18.43
CA PHE A 767 -8.87 19.23 -19.83
C PHE A 767 -10.25 19.66 -20.29
N TYR A 768 -11.29 18.85 -19.99
CA TYR A 768 -12.66 19.15 -20.36
C TYR A 768 -13.16 20.45 -19.71
N ASN A 769 -12.77 20.71 -18.46
CA ASN A 769 -13.18 21.91 -17.73
C ASN A 769 -12.46 23.15 -18.27
N VAL A 770 -11.14 23.09 -18.47
CA VAL A 770 -10.34 24.21 -18.98
C VAL A 770 -10.81 24.70 -20.35
N ILE A 771 -11.16 23.76 -21.24
CA ILE A 771 -11.71 24.12 -22.55
C ILE A 771 -13.19 24.54 -22.45
N GLY A 772 -13.97 23.78 -21.66
CA GLY A 772 -15.42 23.97 -21.61
C GLY A 772 -15.87 25.27 -20.93
N ILE A 773 -15.14 25.73 -19.89
CA ILE A 773 -15.50 26.95 -19.14
C ILE A 773 -15.51 28.20 -20.04
N PRO A 774 -14.48 28.51 -20.86
CA PRO A 774 -14.54 29.65 -21.80
C PRO A 774 -15.72 29.57 -22.79
N PHE A 775 -16.04 28.37 -23.28
CA PHE A 775 -17.22 28.17 -24.15
C PHE A 775 -18.51 28.48 -23.40
N ALA A 776 -18.64 27.96 -22.15
CA ALA A 776 -19.81 28.18 -21.30
C ALA A 776 -19.98 29.64 -20.90
N MET A 777 -18.90 30.38 -20.71
CA MET A 777 -18.90 31.83 -20.45
C MET A 777 -19.37 32.66 -21.63
N GLY A 778 -19.59 32.08 -22.80
CA GLY A 778 -20.01 32.79 -24.02
C GLY A 778 -18.87 33.49 -24.78
N ILE A 779 -17.59 33.16 -24.52
CA ILE A 779 -16.47 33.79 -25.26
C ILE A 779 -16.57 33.51 -26.75
N VAL A 780 -16.94 32.27 -27.13
CA VAL A 780 -17.09 31.90 -28.55
C VAL A 780 -18.28 32.62 -29.18
N TYR A 781 -19.32 32.94 -28.42
CA TYR A 781 -20.48 33.73 -28.86
C TYR A 781 -20.08 35.18 -29.29
N LEU A 782 -19.07 35.78 -28.63
CA LEU A 782 -18.50 37.08 -29.04
C LEU A 782 -17.96 37.08 -30.48
N PHE A 783 -17.55 35.91 -30.96
CA PHE A 783 -17.03 35.72 -32.31
C PHE A 783 -18.07 35.12 -33.28
N GLY A 784 -19.37 35.19 -32.92
CA GLY A 784 -20.48 34.67 -33.76
C GLY A 784 -20.67 33.14 -33.68
N GLY A 785 -20.00 32.44 -32.75
CA GLY A 785 -20.22 31.00 -32.52
C GLY A 785 -21.42 30.69 -31.62
N PRO A 786 -21.78 29.42 -31.47
CA PRO A 786 -22.90 29.00 -30.64
C PRO A 786 -22.60 29.10 -29.15
N LEU A 787 -23.65 29.28 -28.33
CA LEU A 787 -23.59 29.09 -26.89
C LEU A 787 -23.46 27.60 -26.54
N LEU A 788 -22.73 27.28 -25.45
CA LEU A 788 -22.68 25.92 -24.92
C LEU A 788 -24.03 25.59 -24.28
N ASN A 789 -24.67 24.55 -24.81
CA ASN A 789 -25.90 24.04 -24.20
C ASN A 789 -25.56 23.30 -22.91
N PRO A 790 -26.26 23.57 -21.78
CA PRO A 790 -26.03 22.89 -20.49
C PRO A 790 -26.12 21.36 -20.56
N MET A 791 -26.93 20.79 -21.45
CA MET A 791 -27.03 19.34 -21.67
C MET A 791 -25.72 18.77 -22.24
N LEU A 792 -25.10 19.44 -23.20
CA LEU A 792 -23.80 19.04 -23.78
C LEU A 792 -22.69 19.14 -22.72
N ALA A 793 -22.75 20.15 -21.86
CA ALA A 793 -21.86 20.28 -20.73
C ALA A 793 -21.95 19.06 -19.79
N GLY A 794 -23.16 18.63 -19.44
CA GLY A 794 -23.41 17.44 -18.61
C GLY A 794 -22.91 16.14 -19.26
N ALA A 795 -23.10 16.01 -20.58
CA ALA A 795 -22.58 14.85 -21.34
C ALA A 795 -21.04 14.81 -21.31
N ALA A 796 -20.38 15.95 -21.59
CA ALA A 796 -18.91 16.04 -21.55
C ALA A 796 -18.35 15.63 -20.18
N MET A 797 -18.99 16.04 -19.07
CA MET A 797 -18.60 15.66 -17.72
C MET A 797 -18.70 14.15 -17.47
N SER A 798 -19.78 13.52 -17.96
CA SER A 798 -19.93 12.06 -17.85
C SER A 798 -18.84 11.30 -18.63
N PHE A 799 -18.51 11.76 -19.84
CA PHE A 799 -17.42 11.20 -20.64
C PHE A 799 -16.05 11.40 -19.97
N SER A 800 -15.81 12.52 -19.30
CA SER A 800 -14.58 12.77 -18.54
C SER A 800 -14.35 11.69 -17.50
N SER A 801 -15.35 11.34 -16.71
CA SER A 801 -15.25 10.27 -15.68
C SER A 801 -14.96 8.90 -16.32
N VAL A 802 -15.61 8.56 -17.42
CA VAL A 802 -15.38 7.30 -18.16
C VAL A 802 -13.95 7.25 -18.69
N SER A 803 -13.43 8.35 -19.25
CA SER A 803 -12.07 8.42 -19.79
C SER A 803 -11.01 8.13 -18.73
N VAL A 804 -11.13 8.74 -17.56
CA VAL A 804 -10.22 8.55 -16.42
C VAL A 804 -10.21 7.09 -15.96
N VAL A 805 -11.39 6.49 -15.83
CA VAL A 805 -11.52 5.10 -15.38
C VAL A 805 -10.91 4.14 -16.40
N LEU A 806 -11.24 4.30 -17.69
CA LEU A 806 -10.68 3.45 -18.74
C LEU A 806 -9.15 3.57 -18.81
N ASN A 807 -8.61 4.77 -18.61
CA ASN A 807 -7.17 4.96 -18.56
C ASN A 807 -6.55 4.25 -17.35
N ALA A 808 -7.14 4.36 -16.15
CA ALA A 808 -6.66 3.64 -14.98
C ALA A 808 -6.67 2.12 -15.16
N LEU A 809 -7.72 1.56 -15.79
CA LEU A 809 -7.81 0.13 -16.06
C LEU A 809 -6.74 -0.40 -17.05
N ARG A 810 -6.08 0.48 -17.82
CA ARG A 810 -4.93 0.07 -18.67
C ARG A 810 -3.78 -0.49 -17.83
N LEU A 811 -3.65 -0.08 -16.56
CA LEU A 811 -2.63 -0.59 -15.64
C LEU A 811 -2.76 -2.11 -15.41
N LYS A 812 -3.97 -2.70 -15.49
CA LYS A 812 -4.15 -4.17 -15.41
C LYS A 812 -3.39 -4.95 -16.48
N ARG A 813 -3.12 -4.31 -17.64
CA ARG A 813 -2.44 -4.93 -18.78
C ARG A 813 -0.91 -4.81 -18.73
N ILE A 814 -0.37 -4.21 -17.69
CA ILE A 814 1.08 -4.08 -17.53
C ILE A 814 1.66 -5.48 -17.33
N LYS A 815 2.64 -5.82 -18.18
CA LYS A 815 3.50 -6.97 -17.97
C LYS A 815 4.63 -6.54 -17.02
N LEU A 816 4.77 -7.26 -15.92
CA LEU A 816 5.91 -7.24 -15.01
C LEU A 816 6.67 -8.53 -15.33
N ASN A 817 7.93 -8.38 -15.72
CA ASN A 817 8.77 -9.49 -16.20
C ASN A 817 9.32 -10.29 -15.04
#